data_0a9a8600bc3aef5baccd5485be182c88
#
_entry.id   0a9a8600bc3aef5baccd5485be182c88
#
_cell.length_a   1.000
_cell.length_b   1.000
_cell.length_c   1.000
_cell.angle_alpha   90.00
_cell.angle_beta   90.00
_cell.angle_gamma   90.00
#
_symmetry.space_group_name_H-M   'P 1'
#
loop_
_entity.id
_entity.type
_entity.pdbx_description
1 polymer ?
#
loop_
_entity_poly.entity_id
_entity_poly.type
_entity_poly.pdbx_seq_one_letter_code
_entity_poly.pdbx_strand_id
1 'polypeptide(L)'
;MADNELPWPADTRRVRLGEIEIDPRYRSVNRAGVVHELNPRCFELLLLFLREPRVLHTRETIFRRVWRGAVVEDANLTTSIWLLRRALGGAAKQWIRTISKQGYIFDPPANLEFELVGGDETLAATARPTADADVDADADPQAPELVDAATTEAVAVIDPPPSRATASITRGWALTLTAAACLSLMLLTGGLLGARGRDAAPTRVVLVAAADPSLPETQRWPLRLLQHWLAWQLGNAPQVELRGPSDLLADGSETVVLLELGTPAQGGEWRVSAYFRGQITQTPVVQRAGDKQLVAAIAAVGDAVFARLGGVADFAAPPLALDTTSAQQLADAFDAEQQHRWSDAVRAYGNVVAAAPAFGLARFRLARCLARLGQRGAAQAELARTDGWLESLPEFLRAPLHAESLALRGEPAAAAAAYAALQPLLRGDGDDYRAIEAASLRLAGRPREAAALLDRPLPASPGIALAWLLEQAESAIANRDYRTAQNAANQALDLARTLGWTHEAAQAALLLADARSGSGESVAEELLAQTQKDFSASGDRLGALDARLRAELARHDDVGTDALDQLLAEARSAGNAFVEIDALRRVGLARYRAGDLRGAHQRLTQAAAVAESAGNRVERRRIDLMLLQQDTLRLDFAALDARLKLLDAEPQQGATAYLIGLNRARLAYLRGDFDAALQTLDNTENRLREAAGNLPQSMAALNCVRASVRIVQGRPADARTEFRACRSAGLPALDHFSDIGEAELAIQAGDIGEARRLLASMETPPQDTQAQVDRWNLAMEVAPLFARVGDFDAAAKLVDRTLPAVRESGYRMIETNLRITRAEIALAEGRGNDAEREITLAETMLPPDYWYERRRARTVRALIAQGRGEIDAAAQALDTLHADTRAHGDVLGELLVHSLMDANAAASHCPDERRLHLLAASGMRGASDLWMNPAGRARARLVSAASP
;
A
#
# COMPACT_ATOMS: atom_id res chain seq x y z
N MET A 1 38.42 -25.96 32.56
CA MET A 1 38.93 -24.75 33.19
C MET A 1 39.97 -24.19 32.25
N ALA A 2 39.65 -23.25 31.42
CA ALA A 2 40.56 -22.53 30.57
C ALA A 2 40.03 -21.10 30.49
N ASP A 3 40.86 -20.24 30.86
CA ASP A 3 40.78 -18.83 31.15
C ASP A 3 39.86 -18.01 30.27
N ASN A 4 38.95 -17.33 30.94
CA ASN A 4 38.03 -16.37 30.41
C ASN A 4 38.68 -14.97 30.59
N GLU A 5 39.84 -14.75 29.97
CA GLU A 5 40.47 -13.43 29.95
C GLU A 5 39.64 -12.52 29.00
N LEU A 6 38.98 -11.56 29.59
CA LEU A 6 38.39 -10.44 28.88
C LEU A 6 39.53 -9.63 28.24
N PRO A 7 39.45 -9.25 26.98
CA PRO A 7 40.47 -8.44 26.29
C PRO A 7 40.51 -6.98 26.79
N TRP A 8 39.73 -6.66 27.75
CA TRP A 8 39.73 -5.37 28.48
C TRP A 8 40.04 -5.63 29.97
N PRO A 9 40.46 -4.59 30.69
CA PRO A 9 40.76 -4.68 32.11
C PRO A 9 39.63 -5.30 32.92
N ALA A 10 39.95 -6.19 33.85
CA ALA A 10 38.95 -6.90 34.67
C ALA A 10 38.04 -5.98 35.47
N ASP A 11 38.48 -4.74 35.68
CA ASP A 11 37.80 -3.71 36.43
C ASP A 11 37.02 -2.71 35.56
N THR A 12 36.73 -3.07 34.31
CA THR A 12 35.96 -2.22 33.39
C THR A 12 34.57 -1.95 33.94
N ARG A 13 34.25 -0.67 34.22
CA ARG A 13 32.95 -0.23 34.68
C ARG A 13 32.01 0.03 33.53
N ARG A 14 32.51 0.67 32.48
CA ARG A 14 31.72 1.01 31.29
C ARG A 14 32.57 0.92 30.03
N VAL A 15 31.89 0.63 28.91
CA VAL A 15 32.48 0.68 27.56
C VAL A 15 31.74 1.76 26.78
N ARG A 16 32.43 2.75 26.23
CA ARG A 16 31.85 3.79 25.40
C ARG A 16 32.13 3.58 23.93
N LEU A 17 31.10 3.80 23.11
CA LEU A 17 31.13 3.76 21.66
C LEU A 17 30.42 5.01 21.14
N GLY A 18 31.12 6.13 21.05
CA GLY A 18 30.50 7.41 20.76
C GLY A 18 29.44 7.78 21.81
N GLU A 19 28.19 7.95 21.38
CA GLU A 19 27.07 8.29 22.30
C GLU A 19 26.45 7.06 23.01
N ILE A 20 27.00 5.88 22.79
CA ILE A 20 26.48 4.63 23.37
C ILE A 20 27.38 4.21 24.52
N GLU A 21 26.78 4.03 25.70
CA GLU A 21 27.45 3.50 26.88
C GLU A 21 26.95 2.07 27.15
N ILE A 22 27.88 1.14 27.36
CA ILE A 22 27.58 -0.27 27.67
C ILE A 22 28.11 -0.54 29.09
N ASP A 23 27.20 -1.00 29.96
CA ASP A 23 27.54 -1.37 31.33
C ASP A 23 27.60 -2.91 31.45
N PRO A 24 28.81 -3.50 31.60
CA PRO A 24 28.96 -4.95 31.71
C PRO A 24 28.37 -5.55 32.98
N ARG A 25 28.23 -4.78 34.05
CA ARG A 25 27.71 -5.26 35.35
C ARG A 25 26.19 -5.36 35.33
N TYR A 26 25.52 -4.34 34.75
CA TYR A 26 24.07 -4.27 34.68
C TYR A 26 23.51 -4.87 33.38
N ARG A 27 24.39 -5.34 32.48
CA ARG A 27 24.02 -5.91 31.16
C ARG A 27 23.14 -5.01 30.34
N SER A 28 23.41 -3.70 30.41
CA SER A 28 22.59 -2.68 29.78
C SER A 28 23.38 -1.87 28.76
N VAL A 29 22.65 -1.33 27.79
CA VAL A 29 23.14 -0.40 26.77
C VAL A 29 22.39 0.90 26.96
N ASN A 30 23.08 1.99 27.33
CA ASN A 30 22.52 3.33 27.44
C ASN A 30 22.82 4.09 26.14
N ARG A 31 21.78 4.60 25.50
CA ARG A 31 21.86 5.43 24.31
C ARG A 31 21.06 6.71 24.52
N ALA A 32 21.73 7.85 24.48
CA ALA A 32 21.10 9.16 24.65
C ALA A 32 20.21 9.27 25.91
N GLY A 33 20.63 8.66 27.02
CA GLY A 33 19.89 8.65 28.27
C GLY A 33 18.83 7.56 28.41
N VAL A 34 18.57 6.78 27.35
CA VAL A 34 17.62 5.66 27.38
C VAL A 34 18.39 4.35 27.60
N VAL A 35 18.09 3.65 28.68
CA VAL A 35 18.69 2.36 29.01
C VAL A 35 17.95 1.23 28.34
N HIS A 36 18.66 0.41 27.58
CA HIS A 36 18.15 -0.80 26.94
C HIS A 36 18.74 -2.03 27.63
N GLU A 37 17.91 -2.77 28.36
CA GLU A 37 18.32 -4.03 28.94
C GLU A 37 18.34 -5.13 27.89
N LEU A 38 19.41 -5.92 27.89
CA LEU A 38 19.58 -7.05 26.99
C LEU A 38 19.42 -8.36 27.76
N ASN A 39 18.73 -9.34 27.15
CA ASN A 39 18.70 -10.68 27.73
C ASN A 39 20.12 -11.26 27.80
N PRO A 40 20.39 -12.20 28.72
CA PRO A 40 21.73 -12.72 28.97
C PRO A 40 22.48 -13.18 27.71
N ARG A 41 21.80 -13.81 26.78
CA ARG A 41 22.40 -14.32 25.54
C ARG A 41 22.73 -13.23 24.54
N CYS A 42 21.84 -12.24 24.41
CA CYS A 42 22.11 -11.06 23.58
C CYS A 42 23.29 -10.28 24.14
N PHE A 43 23.39 -10.15 25.46
CA PHE A 43 24.49 -9.45 26.07
C PHE A 43 25.83 -10.23 25.89
N GLU A 44 25.82 -11.56 26.03
CA GLU A 44 27.01 -12.40 25.74
C GLU A 44 27.41 -12.27 24.26
N LEU A 45 26.47 -12.17 23.33
CA LEU A 45 26.74 -11.93 21.92
C LEU A 45 27.34 -10.54 21.67
N LEU A 46 26.85 -9.50 22.36
CA LEU A 46 27.43 -8.15 22.32
C LEU A 46 28.87 -8.18 22.85
N LEU A 47 29.11 -8.86 23.96
CA LEU A 47 30.46 -9.02 24.53
C LEU A 47 31.40 -9.75 23.56
N LEU A 48 30.93 -10.77 22.86
CA LEU A 48 31.71 -11.45 21.83
C LEU A 48 32.15 -10.47 20.72
N PHE A 49 31.21 -9.65 20.22
CA PHE A 49 31.50 -8.65 19.20
C PHE A 49 32.43 -7.53 19.67
N LEU A 50 32.28 -7.07 20.89
CA LEU A 50 33.16 -6.07 21.48
C LEU A 50 34.57 -6.58 21.72
N ARG A 51 34.71 -7.87 22.01
CA ARG A 51 36.01 -8.51 22.20
C ARG A 51 36.81 -8.68 20.91
N GLU A 52 36.13 -8.97 19.84
CA GLU A 52 36.74 -9.26 18.54
C GLU A 52 36.08 -8.40 17.44
N PRO A 53 36.24 -7.05 17.51
CA PRO A 53 35.69 -6.17 16.49
C PRO A 53 36.36 -6.40 15.15
N ARG A 54 35.58 -6.22 14.06
CA ARG A 54 36.03 -6.42 12.66
C ARG A 54 36.41 -7.85 12.29
N VAL A 55 36.11 -8.82 13.15
CA VAL A 55 36.30 -10.25 12.88
C VAL A 55 35.01 -10.87 12.38
N LEU A 56 35.08 -11.72 11.37
CA LEU A 56 33.94 -12.51 10.91
C LEU A 56 33.67 -13.67 11.88
N HIS A 57 32.54 -13.59 12.58
CA HIS A 57 32.06 -14.69 13.41
C HIS A 57 31.09 -15.54 12.61
N THR A 58 31.48 -16.79 12.33
CA THR A 58 30.57 -17.74 11.69
C THR A 58 29.45 -18.13 12.65
N ARG A 59 28.29 -18.53 12.10
CA ARG A 59 27.15 -18.98 12.91
C ARG A 59 27.55 -20.07 13.90
N GLU A 60 28.29 -21.05 13.46
CA GLU A 60 28.79 -22.14 14.28
C GLU A 60 29.68 -21.63 15.43
N THR A 61 30.58 -20.69 15.16
CA THR A 61 31.41 -20.07 16.19
C THR A 61 30.59 -19.33 17.23
N ILE A 62 29.57 -18.58 16.79
CA ILE A 62 28.64 -17.85 17.66
C ILE A 62 27.86 -18.84 18.54
N PHE A 63 27.29 -19.90 17.97
CA PHE A 63 26.53 -20.89 18.72
C PHE A 63 27.41 -21.59 19.75
N ARG A 64 28.63 -21.95 19.39
CA ARG A 64 29.58 -22.60 20.30
C ARG A 64 29.98 -21.69 21.47
N ARG A 65 30.25 -20.41 21.21
CA ARG A 65 30.77 -19.47 22.24
C ARG A 65 29.65 -18.87 23.11
N VAL A 66 28.51 -18.53 22.53
CA VAL A 66 27.39 -17.84 23.22
C VAL A 66 26.39 -18.83 23.81
N TRP A 67 26.03 -19.87 23.07
CA TRP A 67 25.08 -20.90 23.53
C TRP A 67 25.73 -22.17 24.10
N ARG A 68 27.06 -22.23 24.12
CA ARG A 68 27.86 -23.29 24.79
C ARG A 68 27.46 -24.72 24.39
N GLY A 69 27.08 -24.93 23.13
CA GLY A 69 26.72 -26.23 22.59
C GLY A 69 25.29 -26.69 22.86
N ALA A 70 24.41 -25.80 23.37
CA ALA A 70 22.99 -26.11 23.40
C ALA A 70 22.46 -26.19 21.96
N VAL A 71 21.63 -27.19 21.67
CA VAL A 71 20.92 -27.27 20.37
C VAL A 71 19.91 -26.12 20.30
N VAL A 72 20.25 -25.10 19.54
CA VAL A 72 19.46 -23.89 19.41
C VAL A 72 19.25 -23.62 17.91
N GLU A 73 18.04 -23.31 17.51
CA GLU A 73 17.72 -22.98 16.13
C GLU A 73 18.35 -21.66 15.67
N ASP A 74 18.70 -21.55 14.40
CA ASP A 74 19.24 -20.34 13.74
C ASP A 74 18.39 -19.07 13.98
N ALA A 75 17.10 -19.25 14.22
CA ALA A 75 16.16 -18.18 14.56
C ALA A 75 16.57 -17.40 15.83
N ASN A 76 17.11 -18.09 16.85
CA ASN A 76 17.54 -17.46 18.10
C ASN A 76 18.73 -16.51 17.91
N LEU A 77 19.66 -16.86 17.04
CA LEU A 77 20.78 -15.97 16.69
C LEU A 77 20.29 -14.73 15.94
N THR A 78 19.39 -14.91 14.98
CA THR A 78 18.82 -13.81 14.20
C THR A 78 18.05 -12.83 15.10
N THR A 79 17.29 -13.36 16.06
CA THR A 79 16.59 -12.54 17.08
C THR A 79 17.58 -11.78 17.94
N SER A 80 18.63 -12.41 18.40
CA SER A 80 19.65 -11.76 19.23
C SER A 80 20.37 -10.65 18.46
N ILE A 81 20.69 -10.86 17.19
CA ILE A 81 21.25 -9.83 16.31
C ILE A 81 20.27 -8.67 16.12
N TRP A 82 19.00 -8.95 15.92
CA TRP A 82 17.98 -7.92 15.79
C TRP A 82 17.85 -7.06 17.07
N LEU A 83 17.81 -7.71 18.24
CA LEU A 83 17.77 -7.03 19.54
C LEU A 83 19.00 -6.14 19.75
N LEU A 84 20.19 -6.63 19.40
CA LEU A 84 21.42 -5.85 19.46
C LEU A 84 21.39 -4.64 18.53
N ARG A 85 20.97 -4.81 17.28
CA ARG A 85 20.83 -3.69 16.34
C ARG A 85 19.82 -2.64 16.82
N ARG A 86 18.78 -3.10 17.50
CA ARG A 86 17.77 -2.21 18.09
C ARG A 86 18.33 -1.44 19.28
N ALA A 87 19.01 -2.10 20.21
CA ALA A 87 19.62 -1.47 21.39
C ALA A 87 20.70 -0.46 20.98
N LEU A 88 21.53 -0.77 20.01
CA LEU A 88 22.54 0.11 19.47
C LEU A 88 21.93 1.27 18.66
N GLY A 89 20.87 1.04 17.92
CA GLY A 89 20.06 2.06 17.21
C GLY A 89 20.82 2.95 16.23
N GLY A 90 20.10 3.85 15.54
CA GLY A 90 20.68 4.84 14.65
C GLY A 90 21.73 4.30 13.67
N ALA A 91 22.83 5.03 13.49
CA ALA A 91 23.97 4.61 12.66
C ALA A 91 24.66 3.33 13.20
N ALA A 92 24.63 3.12 14.51
CA ALA A 92 25.22 1.94 15.14
C ALA A 92 24.53 0.61 14.73
N LYS A 93 23.30 0.68 14.23
CA LYS A 93 22.60 -0.47 13.64
C LYS A 93 23.39 -1.08 12.47
N GLN A 94 24.15 -0.28 11.73
CA GLN A 94 24.96 -0.73 10.59
C GLN A 94 26.30 -1.37 11.03
N TRP A 95 26.71 -1.20 12.27
CA TRP A 95 27.96 -1.78 12.76
C TRP A 95 27.92 -3.31 12.82
N ILE A 96 26.74 -3.92 12.98
CA ILE A 96 26.59 -5.37 12.90
C ILE A 96 26.19 -5.72 11.47
N ARG A 97 27.16 -6.10 10.64
CA ARG A 97 26.94 -6.47 9.24
C ARG A 97 26.71 -7.96 9.11
N THR A 98 25.72 -8.34 8.32
CA THR A 98 25.46 -9.74 7.96
C THR A 98 26.25 -10.08 6.70
N ILE A 99 27.10 -11.11 6.75
CA ILE A 99 27.77 -11.67 5.58
C ILE A 99 27.00 -12.91 5.16
N SER A 100 26.38 -12.82 3.98
CA SER A 100 25.47 -13.87 3.47
C SER A 100 26.11 -15.25 3.55
N LYS A 101 25.37 -16.21 4.12
CA LYS A 101 25.77 -17.62 4.33
C LYS A 101 27.02 -17.85 5.20
N GLN A 102 27.72 -16.83 5.67
CA GLN A 102 28.95 -16.96 6.44
C GLN A 102 28.77 -16.60 7.91
N GLY A 103 28.12 -15.47 8.25
CA GLY A 103 27.99 -15.06 9.64
C GLY A 103 27.82 -13.55 9.82
N TYR A 104 28.41 -13.00 10.89
CA TYR A 104 28.25 -11.60 11.27
C TYR A 104 29.60 -10.96 11.60
N ILE A 105 29.74 -9.67 11.26
CA ILE A 105 30.90 -8.83 11.59
C ILE A 105 30.41 -7.63 12.37
N PHE A 106 31.07 -7.31 13.46
CA PHE A 106 30.85 -6.07 14.20
C PHE A 106 31.94 -5.06 13.83
N ASP A 107 31.57 -4.00 13.14
CA ASP A 107 32.48 -2.99 12.58
C ASP A 107 32.10 -1.58 13.06
N PRO A 108 32.43 -1.19 14.30
CA PRO A 108 32.15 0.12 14.84
C PRO A 108 33.10 1.17 14.22
N PRO A 109 32.60 2.40 13.90
CA PRO A 109 33.42 3.43 13.27
C PRO A 109 34.42 4.10 14.22
N ALA A 110 34.20 4.00 15.55
CA ALA A 110 35.04 4.62 16.57
C ALA A 110 35.84 3.60 17.35
N ASN A 111 36.93 4.06 17.97
CA ASN A 111 37.67 3.25 18.93
C ASN A 111 36.84 3.01 20.19
N LEU A 112 37.04 1.85 20.82
CA LEU A 112 36.42 1.51 22.09
C LEU A 112 37.12 2.30 23.22
N GLU A 113 36.33 3.00 24.04
CA GLU A 113 36.82 3.68 25.26
C GLU A 113 36.36 2.90 26.48
N PHE A 114 37.27 2.68 27.42
CA PHE A 114 37.01 1.89 28.63
C PHE A 114 37.12 2.78 29.87
N GLU A 115 36.09 2.80 30.70
CA GLU A 115 36.09 3.45 32.03
C GLU A 115 36.35 2.42 33.12
N LEU A 116 37.44 2.57 33.89
CA LEU A 116 37.84 1.64 34.95
C LEU A 116 37.22 2.01 36.31
N VAL A 117 37.05 1.01 37.18
CA VAL A 117 36.57 1.19 38.54
C VAL A 117 37.73 1.75 39.39
N GLY A 118 37.70 3.01 39.77
CA GLY A 118 38.67 3.66 40.71
C GLY A 118 39.67 4.64 40.07
N GLY A 119 39.52 4.97 38.77
CA GLY A 119 40.42 5.98 38.14
C GLY A 119 39.63 6.93 37.27
N ASP A 120 40.06 8.19 37.27
CA ASP A 120 39.56 9.23 36.36
C ASP A 120 40.29 9.17 35.01
N GLU A 121 40.88 8.02 34.66
CA GLU A 121 41.65 7.84 33.43
C GLU A 121 40.87 7.03 32.39
N THR A 122 40.58 7.67 31.26
CA THR A 122 40.03 7.07 30.07
C THR A 122 41.17 6.49 29.24
N LEU A 123 41.28 5.16 29.14
CA LEU A 123 42.22 4.52 28.26
C LEU A 123 41.60 4.24 26.90
N ALA A 124 42.10 4.87 25.86
CA ALA A 124 41.76 4.58 24.48
C ALA A 124 42.61 3.41 23.94
N ALA A 125 41.98 2.25 23.68
CA ALA A 125 42.67 1.13 23.05
C ALA A 125 42.63 1.30 21.52
N THR A 126 43.74 1.66 20.94
CA THR A 126 43.98 1.65 19.51
C THR A 126 44.29 0.19 19.07
N ALA A 127 43.39 -0.40 18.33
CA ALA A 127 43.68 -1.63 17.61
C ALA A 127 44.68 -1.33 16.49
N ARG A 128 45.88 -1.92 16.58
CA ARG A 128 46.90 -1.85 15.52
C ARG A 128 46.42 -2.64 14.30
N PRO A 129 46.55 -2.08 13.10
CA PRO A 129 46.35 -2.84 11.88
C PRO A 129 47.62 -3.67 11.60
N THR A 130 47.48 -4.98 11.41
CA THR A 130 48.46 -5.77 10.69
C THR A 130 48.31 -5.48 9.21
N ALA A 131 49.39 -4.96 8.65
CA ALA A 131 49.54 -4.74 7.22
C ALA A 131 49.76 -6.09 6.53
N ASP A 132 49.16 -6.28 5.37
CA ASP A 132 49.85 -6.53 4.11
C ASP A 132 48.82 -6.76 2.99
N ALA A 133 48.97 -5.98 1.98
CA ALA A 133 49.06 -6.23 0.56
C ALA A 133 48.40 -5.15 -0.30
N ASP A 134 49.29 -4.53 -1.03
CA ASP A 134 49.14 -3.57 -2.11
C ASP A 134 48.05 -3.90 -3.14
N VAL A 135 47.48 -2.86 -3.75
CA VAL A 135 47.58 -2.50 -5.17
C VAL A 135 46.88 -1.17 -5.44
N ASP A 136 47.65 -0.18 -5.90
CA ASP A 136 47.46 0.97 -6.80
C ASP A 136 46.05 1.48 -7.12
N ALA A 137 45.86 2.74 -6.85
CA ALA A 137 46.12 4.03 -7.57
C ALA A 137 45.05 4.41 -8.59
N ASP A 138 44.47 5.49 -8.43
CA ASP A 138 44.41 6.74 -9.18
C ASP A 138 43.07 7.45 -9.19
N ALA A 139 43.22 8.75 -8.92
CA ALA A 139 42.44 9.91 -9.35
C ALA A 139 41.29 10.44 -8.49
N ASP A 140 41.67 11.45 -7.73
CA ASP A 140 41.01 12.67 -7.25
C ASP A 140 40.63 13.62 -8.43
N PRO A 141 39.95 14.73 -8.27
CA PRO A 141 39.22 15.33 -7.14
C PRO A 141 37.95 16.14 -7.53
N GLN A 142 37.29 16.64 -6.54
CA GLN A 142 36.67 17.98 -6.39
C GLN A 142 35.25 18.01 -5.86
N ALA A 143 35.20 18.41 -4.60
CA ALA A 143 34.03 19.04 -3.98
C ALA A 143 34.02 20.55 -4.28
N PRO A 144 32.90 21.23 -4.16
CA PRO A 144 32.91 22.54 -3.53
C PRO A 144 31.98 22.69 -2.34
N GLU A 145 32.47 23.60 -1.51
CA GLU A 145 32.10 24.04 -0.20
C GLU A 145 30.65 24.52 -0.02
N LEU A 146 30.23 24.35 1.24
CA LEU A 146 29.13 25.01 1.90
C LEU A 146 29.42 26.49 2.16
N VAL A 147 28.41 27.33 1.99
CA VAL A 147 28.36 28.65 2.60
C VAL A 147 27.10 28.82 3.42
N ASP A 148 27.28 29.01 4.70
CA ASP A 148 26.31 29.48 5.69
C ASP A 148 25.76 30.84 5.34
N ALA A 149 24.46 31.09 5.59
CA ALA A 149 24.02 32.39 6.09
C ALA A 149 22.65 32.27 6.76
N ALA A 150 22.63 32.38 8.05
CA ALA A 150 21.47 32.73 8.87
C ALA A 150 21.06 34.18 8.62
N THR A 151 19.78 34.47 8.58
CA THR A 151 19.19 35.67 9.16
C THR A 151 17.69 35.55 9.40
N THR A 152 17.34 35.78 10.62
CA THR A 152 16.05 36.04 11.24
C THR A 152 15.44 37.33 10.72
N GLU A 153 14.16 37.36 10.35
CA GLU A 153 13.34 38.56 10.53
C GLU A 153 11.86 38.20 10.69
N ALA A 154 11.28 38.76 11.72
CA ALA A 154 9.89 38.72 12.11
C ALA A 154 9.06 39.69 11.27
N VAL A 155 7.86 39.32 10.80
CA VAL A 155 6.89 40.27 10.29
C VAL A 155 5.53 40.06 10.95
N ALA A 156 4.97 41.20 11.29
CA ALA A 156 3.86 41.49 12.18
C ALA A 156 2.47 41.03 11.62
N VAL A 157 1.61 40.78 12.59
CA VAL A 157 0.16 40.65 12.52
C VAL A 157 -0.49 41.94 11.98
N ILE A 158 -1.41 41.83 11.03
CA ILE A 158 -2.35 42.88 10.64
C ILE A 158 -3.78 42.32 10.80
N ASP A 159 -4.52 42.94 11.72
CA ASP A 159 -5.96 42.77 11.94
C ASP A 159 -6.80 43.45 10.83
N PRO A 160 -7.94 42.88 10.41
CA PRO A 160 -8.89 43.61 9.59
C PRO A 160 -9.96 44.35 10.45
N PRO A 161 -10.55 45.43 9.93
CA PRO A 161 -11.43 46.32 10.69
C PRO A 161 -12.88 45.81 10.80
N PRO A 162 -13.66 46.27 11.77
CA PRO A 162 -15.01 45.77 12.07
C PRO A 162 -16.09 46.46 11.23
N SER A 163 -17.00 45.69 10.64
CA SER A 163 -18.26 46.21 10.10
C SER A 163 -19.37 46.14 11.14
N ARG A 164 -20.00 47.28 11.37
CA ARG A 164 -21.19 47.40 12.22
C ARG A 164 -22.45 46.99 11.46
N ALA A 165 -23.19 46.05 12.04
CA ALA A 165 -24.62 45.90 11.71
C ALA A 165 -25.43 45.79 13.01
N THR A 166 -26.29 46.72 13.22
CA THR A 166 -27.26 46.77 14.34
C THR A 166 -28.47 45.88 14.03
N ALA A 167 -28.78 44.97 14.95
CA ALA A 167 -30.05 44.28 14.94
C ALA A 167 -30.61 44.18 16.36
N SER A 168 -31.87 44.52 16.49
CA SER A 168 -32.72 44.59 17.67
C SER A 168 -32.92 43.25 18.35
N ILE A 169 -32.74 43.19 19.64
CA ILE A 169 -32.92 42.01 20.51
C ILE A 169 -34.28 42.01 21.10
N THR A 170 -35.10 41.00 20.84
CA THR A 170 -36.37 40.76 21.50
C THR A 170 -36.21 39.78 22.67
N ARG A 171 -37.03 39.96 23.69
CA ARG A 171 -37.03 39.38 25.06
C ARG A 171 -37.28 37.86 25.16
N GLY A 172 -36.56 37.00 24.41
CA GLY A 172 -36.71 35.54 24.52
C GLY A 172 -35.53 34.78 25.11
N TRP A 173 -34.40 35.44 25.37
CA TRP A 173 -33.09 34.77 25.63
C TRP A 173 -32.67 34.62 27.09
N ALA A 174 -33.44 35.17 28.04
CA ALA A 174 -33.06 35.11 29.46
C ALA A 174 -33.19 33.70 30.09
N LEU A 175 -34.15 32.88 29.58
CA LEU A 175 -34.32 31.50 30.09
C LEU A 175 -33.40 30.47 29.49
N THR A 176 -32.90 30.71 28.27
CA THR A 176 -31.94 29.79 27.62
C THR A 176 -30.49 29.99 28.10
N LEU A 177 -30.10 31.20 28.50
CA LEU A 177 -28.80 31.49 29.08
C LEU A 177 -28.60 30.91 30.49
N THR A 178 -29.66 30.87 31.30
CA THR A 178 -29.61 30.24 32.63
C THR A 178 -29.52 28.71 32.55
N ALA A 179 -30.19 28.05 31.58
CA ALA A 179 -30.08 26.65 31.36
C ALA A 179 -28.69 26.26 30.78
N ALA A 180 -28.17 27.07 29.87
CA ALA A 180 -26.82 26.87 29.31
C ALA A 180 -25.73 27.11 30.35
N ALA A 181 -25.88 28.09 31.26
CA ALA A 181 -24.98 28.34 32.37
C ALA A 181 -25.01 27.23 33.41
N CYS A 182 -26.17 26.67 33.73
CA CYS A 182 -26.30 25.52 34.62
C CYS A 182 -25.73 24.23 33.99
N LEU A 183 -25.91 24.03 32.69
CA LEU A 183 -25.32 22.89 31.97
C LEU A 183 -23.81 23.02 31.86
N SER A 184 -23.32 24.24 31.60
CA SER A 184 -21.87 24.52 31.58
C SER A 184 -21.24 24.39 32.97
N LEU A 185 -21.94 24.75 34.02
CA LEU A 185 -21.48 24.57 35.39
C LEU A 185 -21.54 23.11 35.83
N MET A 186 -22.52 22.31 35.40
CA MET A 186 -22.56 20.85 35.57
C MET A 186 -21.49 20.14 34.79
N LEU A 187 -21.21 20.56 33.58
CA LEU A 187 -20.09 20.03 32.76
C LEU A 187 -18.73 20.43 33.33
N LEU A 188 -18.58 21.63 33.87
CA LEU A 188 -17.37 22.08 34.55
C LEU A 188 -17.16 21.39 35.91
N THR A 189 -18.20 21.20 36.71
CA THR A 189 -18.12 20.47 37.98
C THR A 189 -17.99 18.97 37.78
N GLY A 190 -18.65 18.39 36.77
CA GLY A 190 -18.46 16.99 36.39
C GLY A 190 -17.06 16.76 35.80
N GLY A 191 -16.55 17.70 35.00
CA GLY A 191 -15.17 17.70 34.46
C GLY A 191 -14.11 17.86 35.55
N LEU A 192 -14.35 18.71 36.58
CA LEU A 192 -13.43 18.92 37.72
C LEU A 192 -13.44 17.74 38.69
N LEU A 193 -14.58 17.06 38.90
CA LEU A 193 -14.63 15.83 39.68
C LEU A 193 -14.07 14.63 38.94
N GLY A 194 -14.23 14.57 37.60
CA GLY A 194 -13.59 13.58 36.74
C GLY A 194 -12.09 13.81 36.55
N ALA A 195 -11.60 15.08 36.60
CA ALA A 195 -10.19 15.42 36.48
C ALA A 195 -9.36 15.06 37.72
N ARG A 196 -9.95 15.06 38.93
CA ARG A 196 -9.24 14.68 40.15
C ARG A 196 -8.86 13.20 40.25
N GLY A 197 -9.47 12.32 39.42
CA GLY A 197 -9.08 10.90 39.33
C GLY A 197 -8.09 10.60 38.16
N ARG A 198 -7.80 11.61 37.32
CA ARG A 198 -6.96 11.42 36.12
C ARG A 198 -5.46 11.63 36.32
N ASP A 199 -5.05 12.22 37.42
CA ASP A 199 -3.62 12.57 37.67
C ASP A 199 -2.81 11.49 38.40
N ALA A 200 -3.44 10.38 38.81
CA ALA A 200 -2.70 9.25 39.37
C ALA A 200 -2.08 8.42 38.27
N ALA A 201 -0.76 8.19 38.31
CA ALA A 201 -0.10 7.27 37.39
C ALA A 201 -0.78 5.91 37.44
N PRO A 202 -0.95 5.22 36.27
CA PRO A 202 -1.59 3.93 36.23
C PRO A 202 -0.81 2.91 37.06
N THR A 203 -1.53 2.03 37.73
CA THR A 203 -0.91 0.90 38.41
C THR A 203 -0.37 -0.08 37.40
N ARG A 204 0.95 -0.27 37.38
CA ARG A 204 1.60 -1.27 36.53
C ARG A 204 1.42 -2.64 37.16
N VAL A 205 0.81 -3.56 36.41
CA VAL A 205 0.47 -4.90 36.89
C VAL A 205 1.12 -5.94 35.99
N VAL A 206 1.75 -6.92 36.61
CA VAL A 206 2.29 -8.10 35.94
C VAL A 206 1.60 -9.34 36.49
N LEU A 207 0.96 -10.12 35.60
CA LEU A 207 0.33 -11.38 35.95
C LEU A 207 1.34 -12.53 35.75
N VAL A 208 1.65 -13.24 36.81
CA VAL A 208 2.50 -14.43 36.80
C VAL A 208 1.69 -15.64 37.23
N ALA A 209 1.66 -16.65 36.39
CA ALA A 209 0.96 -17.90 36.68
C ALA A 209 1.95 -18.99 37.13
N ALA A 210 1.69 -19.64 38.26
CA ALA A 210 2.49 -20.75 38.80
C ALA A 210 1.61 -21.93 39.13
N ALA A 211 1.76 -23.05 38.44
CA ALA A 211 1.11 -24.30 38.81
C ALA A 211 2.06 -25.13 39.66
N ASP A 212 1.47 -25.94 40.56
CA ASP A 212 2.22 -26.98 41.23
C ASP A 212 2.92 -27.89 40.18
N PRO A 213 4.23 -28.11 40.28
CA PRO A 213 4.99 -28.92 39.29
C PRO A 213 4.47 -30.36 39.15
N SER A 214 3.83 -30.88 40.18
CA SER A 214 3.28 -32.24 40.18
C SER A 214 1.96 -32.36 39.39
N LEU A 215 1.31 -31.22 39.04
CA LEU A 215 0.08 -31.22 38.24
C LEU A 215 0.38 -31.53 36.78
N PRO A 216 -0.31 -32.52 36.18
CA PRO A 216 -0.27 -32.79 34.77
C PRO A 216 -0.68 -31.53 33.96
N GLU A 217 -0.12 -31.34 32.80
CA GLU A 217 -0.42 -30.21 31.89
C GLU A 217 -1.93 -30.12 31.61
N THR A 218 -2.58 -31.27 31.44
CA THR A 218 -4.02 -31.37 31.19
C THR A 218 -4.89 -30.87 32.35
N GLN A 219 -4.35 -30.75 33.55
CA GLN A 219 -5.05 -30.24 34.74
C GLN A 219 -4.70 -28.78 35.07
N ARG A 220 -3.86 -28.10 34.29
CA ARG A 220 -3.45 -26.69 34.49
C ARG A 220 -4.41 -25.68 33.86
N TRP A 221 -5.42 -26.12 33.10
CA TRP A 221 -6.38 -25.23 32.45
C TRP A 221 -7.06 -24.20 33.40
N PRO A 222 -7.34 -24.47 34.69
CA PRO A 222 -7.97 -23.48 35.56
C PRO A 222 -7.10 -22.25 35.77
N LEU A 223 -5.79 -22.45 35.90
CA LEU A 223 -4.81 -21.37 36.02
C LEU A 223 -4.67 -20.55 34.73
N ARG A 224 -4.63 -21.21 33.59
CA ARG A 224 -4.61 -20.56 32.27
C ARG A 224 -5.88 -19.71 32.06
N LEU A 225 -7.05 -20.30 32.37
CA LEU A 225 -8.33 -19.56 32.30
C LEU A 225 -8.33 -18.32 33.19
N LEU A 226 -7.89 -18.44 34.44
CA LEU A 226 -7.82 -17.31 35.37
C LEU A 226 -6.89 -16.20 34.84
N GLN A 227 -5.72 -16.59 34.34
CA GLN A 227 -4.73 -15.65 33.77
C GLN A 227 -5.31 -14.89 32.59
N HIS A 228 -5.89 -15.57 31.61
CA HIS A 228 -6.46 -14.93 30.41
C HIS A 228 -7.71 -14.11 30.73
N TRP A 229 -8.53 -14.58 31.63
CA TRP A 229 -9.73 -13.85 32.08
C TRP A 229 -9.36 -12.53 32.75
N LEU A 230 -8.39 -12.56 33.66
CA LEU A 230 -7.87 -11.37 34.32
C LEU A 230 -7.14 -10.46 33.34
N ALA A 231 -6.34 -11.00 32.44
CA ALA A 231 -5.65 -10.21 31.42
C ALA A 231 -6.64 -9.44 30.53
N TRP A 232 -7.76 -10.08 30.15
CA TRP A 232 -8.83 -9.40 29.40
C TRP A 232 -9.49 -8.28 30.20
N GLN A 233 -9.81 -8.49 31.47
CA GLN A 233 -10.45 -7.49 32.33
C GLN A 233 -9.52 -6.33 32.67
N LEU A 234 -8.30 -6.62 33.10
CA LEU A 234 -7.33 -5.62 33.56
C LEU A 234 -6.71 -4.85 32.38
N GLY A 235 -6.48 -5.49 31.23
CA GLY A 235 -5.91 -4.86 30.05
C GLY A 235 -6.78 -3.74 29.47
N ASN A 236 -8.07 -3.73 29.78
CA ASN A 236 -8.99 -2.67 29.38
C ASN A 236 -9.35 -1.70 30.53
N ALA A 237 -8.84 -1.94 31.74
CA ALA A 237 -9.17 -1.11 32.91
C ALA A 237 -8.41 0.23 32.86
N PRO A 238 -9.09 1.39 33.00
CA PRO A 238 -8.48 2.71 32.78
C PRO A 238 -7.39 3.11 33.78
N GLN A 239 -7.25 2.36 34.89
CA GLN A 239 -6.26 2.63 35.94
C GLN A 239 -5.13 1.60 35.98
N VAL A 240 -5.13 0.64 35.06
CA VAL A 240 -4.16 -0.46 35.01
C VAL A 240 -3.37 -0.40 33.72
N GLU A 241 -2.07 -0.54 33.83
CA GLU A 241 -1.16 -0.81 32.71
C GLU A 241 -0.69 -2.26 32.88
N LEU A 242 -1.26 -3.17 32.06
CA LEU A 242 -0.87 -4.58 32.10
C LEU A 242 0.42 -4.79 31.34
N ARG A 243 1.43 -5.41 31.98
CA ARG A 243 2.74 -5.70 31.42
C ARG A 243 3.01 -7.18 31.34
N GLY A 244 3.85 -7.58 30.39
CA GLY A 244 4.31 -8.96 30.29
C GLY A 244 5.32 -9.30 31.39
N PRO A 245 5.49 -10.60 31.75
CA PRO A 245 6.51 -11.04 32.70
C PRO A 245 7.94 -10.68 32.31
N SER A 246 8.19 -10.47 31.02
CA SER A 246 9.49 -10.02 30.45
C SER A 246 9.78 -8.55 30.70
N ASP A 247 8.76 -7.76 31.05
CA ASP A 247 8.85 -6.30 31.16
C ASP A 247 9.00 -5.85 32.62
N LEU A 248 9.23 -6.79 33.54
CA LEU A 248 9.47 -6.50 34.97
C LEU A 248 10.66 -5.54 35.14
N LEU A 249 10.40 -4.37 35.72
CA LEU A 249 11.43 -3.39 35.99
C LEU A 249 12.16 -3.75 37.29
N ALA A 250 13.48 -3.49 37.29
CA ALA A 250 14.32 -3.77 38.45
C ALA A 250 14.05 -2.86 39.66
N ASP A 251 13.31 -1.74 39.45
CA ASP A 251 13.02 -0.73 40.47
C ASP A 251 11.85 -1.11 41.41
N GLY A 252 11.17 -2.24 41.13
CA GLY A 252 10.04 -2.70 41.94
C GLY A 252 8.82 -1.78 41.91
N SER A 253 8.71 -0.93 40.86
CA SER A 253 7.58 0.00 40.68
C SER A 253 6.29 -0.70 40.25
N GLU A 254 6.31 -1.98 40.07
CA GLU A 254 5.20 -2.80 39.57
C GLU A 254 4.53 -3.61 40.68
N THR A 255 3.24 -3.87 40.47
CA THR A 255 2.50 -4.82 41.27
C THR A 255 2.47 -6.16 40.57
N VAL A 256 3.16 -7.14 41.12
CA VAL A 256 3.14 -8.52 40.62
C VAL A 256 1.98 -9.25 41.27
N VAL A 257 1.10 -9.81 40.45
CA VAL A 257 0.02 -10.72 40.92
C VAL A 257 0.42 -12.14 40.56
N LEU A 258 0.82 -12.90 41.55
CA LEU A 258 1.14 -14.33 41.41
C LEU A 258 -0.16 -15.13 41.52
N LEU A 259 -0.56 -15.75 40.44
CA LEU A 259 -1.71 -16.67 40.37
C LEU A 259 -1.21 -18.10 40.60
N GLU A 260 -1.77 -18.79 41.58
CA GLU A 260 -1.37 -20.16 41.91
C GLU A 260 -2.54 -21.13 41.85
N LEU A 261 -2.26 -22.32 41.33
CA LEU A 261 -3.14 -23.47 41.39
C LEU A 261 -2.47 -24.60 42.21
N GLY A 262 -3.04 -24.90 43.37
CA GLY A 262 -2.59 -26.00 44.20
C GLY A 262 -3.28 -27.32 43.83
N THR A 263 -2.57 -28.44 44.05
CA THR A 263 -3.11 -29.79 43.87
C THR A 263 -4.38 -30.01 44.74
N PRO A 264 -5.33 -30.85 44.28
CA PRO A 264 -6.46 -31.22 45.12
C PRO A 264 -5.98 -31.86 46.41
N ALA A 265 -6.43 -31.28 47.53
CA ALA A 265 -6.20 -31.88 48.88
C ALA A 265 -6.87 -33.26 48.98
N GLN A 266 -6.49 -34.06 50.04
CA GLN A 266 -7.23 -35.26 50.39
C GLN A 266 -8.68 -34.86 50.60
N GLY A 267 -9.60 -35.15 49.65
CA GLY A 267 -10.97 -34.74 49.62
C GLY A 267 -11.41 -34.11 48.32
N GLY A 268 -10.50 -33.92 47.34
CA GLY A 268 -10.82 -33.46 45.98
C GLY A 268 -11.04 -31.94 45.84
N GLU A 269 -10.55 -31.12 46.78
CA GLU A 269 -10.69 -29.65 46.74
C GLU A 269 -9.46 -28.98 46.10
N TRP A 270 -9.69 -28.24 45.08
CA TRP A 270 -8.71 -27.35 44.44
C TRP A 270 -8.50 -26.09 45.25
N ARG A 271 -7.26 -25.56 45.27
CA ARG A 271 -6.95 -24.25 45.81
C ARG A 271 -6.54 -23.30 44.68
N VAL A 272 -7.36 -22.28 44.43
CA VAL A 272 -7.07 -21.19 43.48
C VAL A 272 -6.77 -19.95 44.30
N SER A 273 -5.58 -19.35 44.05
CA SER A 273 -5.10 -18.21 44.86
C SER A 273 -4.42 -17.15 44.01
N ALA A 274 -4.48 -15.89 44.48
CA ALA A 274 -3.75 -14.74 43.94
C ALA A 274 -3.02 -14.04 45.09
N TYR A 275 -1.73 -13.83 44.94
CA TYR A 275 -0.84 -13.13 45.85
C TYR A 275 -0.36 -11.83 45.23
N PHE A 276 -0.27 -10.78 46.02
CA PHE A 276 0.13 -9.45 45.58
C PHE A 276 1.54 -9.10 46.12
N ARG A 277 2.41 -8.62 45.27
CA ARG A 277 3.76 -8.18 45.62
C ARG A 277 4.13 -6.91 44.84
N GLY A 278 4.80 -5.95 45.50
CA GLY A 278 5.22 -4.69 44.88
C GLY A 278 4.53 -3.47 45.53
N GLN A 279 4.14 -2.47 44.74
CA GLN A 279 3.55 -1.23 45.23
C GLN A 279 2.24 -1.44 46.00
N ILE A 280 1.45 -2.42 45.60
CA ILE A 280 0.22 -2.80 46.31
C ILE A 280 0.45 -4.13 47.03
N THR A 281 0.67 -4.09 48.33
CA THR A 281 0.75 -5.29 49.15
C THR A 281 -0.62 -5.51 49.83
N GLN A 282 -1.32 -6.53 49.42
CA GLN A 282 -2.64 -6.86 49.90
C GLN A 282 -2.68 -8.31 50.44
N THR A 283 -3.70 -8.60 51.25
CA THR A 283 -3.96 -9.95 51.70
C THR A 283 -4.28 -10.85 50.50
N PRO A 284 -3.73 -12.09 50.44
CA PRO A 284 -4.02 -13.01 49.36
C PRO A 284 -5.52 -13.24 49.15
N VAL A 285 -5.92 -13.45 47.93
CA VAL A 285 -7.26 -14.00 47.61
C VAL A 285 -7.10 -15.50 47.47
N VAL A 286 -7.85 -16.28 48.25
CA VAL A 286 -7.79 -17.73 48.21
C VAL A 286 -9.20 -18.29 48.18
N GLN A 287 -9.47 -19.13 47.17
CA GLN A 287 -10.71 -19.90 47.05
C GLN A 287 -10.39 -21.40 47.06
N ARG A 288 -11.24 -22.20 47.69
CA ARG A 288 -11.20 -23.64 47.66
C ARG A 288 -12.52 -24.17 47.09
N ALA A 289 -12.41 -25.11 46.18
CA ALA A 289 -13.59 -25.60 45.48
C ALA A 289 -13.41 -27.05 45.03
N GLY A 290 -14.46 -27.85 45.10
CA GLY A 290 -14.53 -29.14 44.42
C GLY A 290 -14.69 -28.92 42.87
N ASP A 291 -14.52 -29.97 42.09
CA ASP A 291 -14.55 -29.91 40.62
C ASP A 291 -15.77 -29.18 40.04
N LYS A 292 -16.95 -29.38 40.59
CA LYS A 292 -18.19 -28.77 40.13
C LYS A 292 -18.27 -27.26 40.41
N GLN A 293 -17.51 -26.76 41.35
CA GLN A 293 -17.50 -25.35 41.77
C GLN A 293 -16.22 -24.61 41.33
N LEU A 294 -15.33 -25.31 40.65
CA LEU A 294 -14.02 -24.79 40.29
C LEU A 294 -14.12 -23.56 39.39
N VAL A 295 -15.02 -23.55 38.41
CA VAL A 295 -15.22 -22.40 37.50
C VAL A 295 -15.73 -21.18 38.28
N ALA A 296 -16.64 -21.37 39.22
CA ALA A 296 -17.12 -20.30 40.11
C ALA A 296 -16.00 -19.75 41.01
N ALA A 297 -15.12 -20.61 41.51
CA ALA A 297 -13.96 -20.21 42.31
C ALA A 297 -12.95 -19.40 41.48
N ILE A 298 -12.69 -19.77 40.21
CA ILE A 298 -11.87 -19.02 39.27
C ILE A 298 -12.45 -17.63 39.05
N ALA A 299 -13.75 -17.52 38.77
CA ALA A 299 -14.44 -16.26 38.61
C ALA A 299 -14.33 -15.38 39.87
N ALA A 300 -14.59 -15.96 41.04
CA ALA A 300 -14.52 -15.23 42.32
C ALA A 300 -13.11 -14.70 42.65
N VAL A 301 -12.05 -15.44 42.30
CA VAL A 301 -10.65 -14.94 42.42
C VAL A 301 -10.43 -13.84 41.44
N GLY A 302 -10.84 -13.98 40.17
CA GLY A 302 -10.73 -12.96 39.13
C GLY A 302 -11.40 -11.66 39.53
N ASP A 303 -12.66 -11.72 39.95
CA ASP A 303 -13.44 -10.56 40.38
C ASP A 303 -12.81 -9.86 41.60
N ALA A 304 -12.31 -10.61 42.54
CA ALA A 304 -11.65 -10.05 43.73
C ALA A 304 -10.32 -9.39 43.40
N VAL A 305 -9.53 -9.93 42.47
CA VAL A 305 -8.29 -9.31 41.99
C VAL A 305 -8.62 -8.04 41.19
N PHE A 306 -9.61 -8.11 40.29
CA PHE A 306 -10.03 -6.96 39.50
C PHE A 306 -10.53 -5.82 40.39
N ALA A 307 -11.39 -6.11 41.37
CA ALA A 307 -11.89 -5.10 42.29
C ALA A 307 -10.79 -4.39 43.08
N ARG A 308 -9.65 -5.06 43.33
CA ARG A 308 -8.53 -4.50 44.09
C ARG A 308 -7.60 -3.64 43.21
N LEU A 309 -7.46 -4.00 41.93
CA LEU A 309 -6.52 -3.36 40.99
C LEU A 309 -7.20 -2.45 39.97
N GLY A 310 -8.40 -2.82 39.53
CA GLY A 310 -9.11 -2.14 38.43
C GLY A 310 -9.72 -0.79 38.81
N GLY A 311 -9.87 -0.48 40.10
CA GLY A 311 -10.35 0.81 40.62
C GLY A 311 -11.72 1.28 40.13
N VAL A 312 -12.54 0.39 39.56
CA VAL A 312 -13.89 0.68 39.06
C VAL A 312 -14.86 0.25 40.16
N ALA A 313 -15.38 1.22 40.92
CA ALA A 313 -16.44 0.95 41.88
C ALA A 313 -17.69 0.42 41.12
N ASP A 314 -18.34 -0.59 41.69
CA ASP A 314 -19.58 -1.19 41.16
C ASP A 314 -19.49 -1.96 39.84
N PHE A 315 -18.30 -2.37 39.42
CA PHE A 315 -18.16 -3.26 38.28
C PHE A 315 -18.46 -4.70 38.66
N ALA A 316 -19.58 -5.23 38.19
CA ALA A 316 -19.83 -6.67 38.18
C ALA A 316 -19.30 -7.23 36.85
N ALA A 317 -18.22 -8.03 36.89
CA ALA A 317 -17.75 -8.70 35.72
C ALA A 317 -18.85 -9.55 35.07
N PRO A 318 -18.95 -9.69 33.76
CA PRO A 318 -19.84 -10.63 33.12
C PRO A 318 -19.62 -12.02 33.74
N PRO A 319 -20.68 -12.71 34.21
CA PRO A 319 -20.47 -13.97 34.91
C PRO A 319 -19.83 -15.02 34.01
N LEU A 320 -18.83 -15.72 34.54
CA LEU A 320 -18.19 -16.87 33.85
C LEU A 320 -19.13 -18.09 34.02
N ALA A 321 -20.33 -18.01 33.44
CA ALA A 321 -21.39 -19.01 33.56
C ALA A 321 -21.17 -20.16 32.55
N LEU A 322 -20.11 -20.94 32.78
CA LEU A 322 -19.72 -22.11 31.98
C LEU A 322 -19.65 -23.37 32.85
N ASP A 323 -19.95 -24.51 32.26
CA ASP A 323 -19.58 -25.78 32.84
C ASP A 323 -18.06 -26.03 32.74
N THR A 324 -17.56 -27.01 33.45
CA THR A 324 -16.11 -27.32 33.51
C THR A 324 -15.53 -27.63 32.15
N THR A 325 -16.25 -28.34 31.28
CA THR A 325 -15.81 -28.70 29.93
C THR A 325 -15.69 -27.45 29.03
N SER A 326 -16.73 -26.62 29.03
CA SER A 326 -16.73 -25.37 28.28
C SER A 326 -15.68 -24.37 28.80
N ALA A 327 -15.43 -24.32 30.08
CA ALA A 327 -14.40 -23.51 30.72
C ALA A 327 -12.98 -23.96 30.31
N GLN A 328 -12.74 -25.26 30.25
CA GLN A 328 -11.50 -25.83 29.74
C GLN A 328 -11.31 -25.50 28.26
N GLN A 329 -12.35 -25.65 27.43
CA GLN A 329 -12.31 -25.29 26.02
C GLN A 329 -12.05 -23.79 25.82
N LEU A 330 -12.58 -22.93 26.70
CA LEU A 330 -12.32 -21.51 26.67
C LEU A 330 -10.84 -21.19 26.96
N ALA A 331 -10.22 -21.89 27.96
CA ALA A 331 -8.79 -21.75 28.23
C ALA A 331 -7.94 -22.17 27.03
N ASP A 332 -8.28 -23.30 26.40
CA ASP A 332 -7.59 -23.81 25.22
C ASP A 332 -7.77 -22.87 24.02
N ALA A 333 -8.91 -22.21 23.88
CA ALA A 333 -9.21 -21.21 22.85
C ALA A 333 -8.35 -19.96 23.04
N PHE A 334 -8.23 -19.44 24.25
CA PHE A 334 -7.35 -18.31 24.58
C PHE A 334 -5.88 -18.63 24.28
N ASP A 335 -5.40 -19.80 24.66
CA ASP A 335 -4.03 -20.22 24.38
C ASP A 335 -3.76 -20.35 22.87
N ALA A 336 -4.70 -20.93 22.14
CA ALA A 336 -4.59 -21.05 20.70
C ALA A 336 -4.57 -19.67 20.02
N GLU A 337 -5.41 -18.74 20.47
CA GLU A 337 -5.44 -17.36 19.97
C GLU A 337 -4.12 -16.62 20.28
N GLN A 338 -3.58 -16.72 21.50
CA GLN A 338 -2.31 -16.12 21.87
C GLN A 338 -1.12 -16.66 21.07
N GLN A 339 -1.18 -17.94 20.70
CA GLN A 339 -0.16 -18.59 19.89
C GLN A 339 -0.42 -18.43 18.38
N HIS A 340 -1.40 -17.62 18.00
CA HIS A 340 -1.80 -17.38 16.62
C HIS A 340 -2.17 -18.67 15.84
N ARG A 341 -2.63 -19.70 16.58
CA ARG A 341 -3.19 -20.94 16.01
C ARG A 341 -4.67 -20.78 15.73
N TRP A 342 -4.97 -19.91 14.74
CA TRP A 342 -6.31 -19.40 14.47
C TRP A 342 -7.37 -20.48 14.23
N SER A 343 -7.02 -21.55 13.50
CA SER A 343 -7.95 -22.67 13.26
C SER A 343 -8.31 -23.45 14.52
N ASP A 344 -7.35 -23.63 15.42
CA ASP A 344 -7.58 -24.26 16.71
C ASP A 344 -8.44 -23.38 17.59
N ALA A 345 -8.18 -22.06 17.58
CA ALA A 345 -8.98 -21.07 18.30
C ALA A 345 -10.43 -21.06 17.81
N VAL A 346 -10.67 -21.04 16.49
CA VAL A 346 -12.01 -21.12 15.89
C VAL A 346 -12.76 -22.37 16.36
N ARG A 347 -12.09 -23.53 16.34
CA ARG A 347 -12.69 -24.78 16.77
C ARG A 347 -13.06 -24.75 18.25
N ALA A 348 -12.15 -24.31 19.11
CA ALA A 348 -12.34 -24.26 20.55
C ALA A 348 -13.40 -23.23 20.95
N TYR A 349 -13.36 -21.98 20.42
CA TYR A 349 -14.43 -21.01 20.64
C TYR A 349 -15.78 -21.50 20.09
N GLY A 350 -15.79 -22.14 18.92
CA GLY A 350 -17.00 -22.74 18.34
C GLY A 350 -17.67 -23.74 19.27
N ASN A 351 -16.89 -24.60 19.92
CA ASN A 351 -17.39 -25.54 20.91
C ASN A 351 -17.99 -24.82 22.14
N VAL A 352 -17.33 -23.78 22.65
CA VAL A 352 -17.85 -22.96 23.76
C VAL A 352 -19.17 -22.29 23.36
N VAL A 353 -19.26 -21.71 22.19
CA VAL A 353 -20.46 -21.04 21.65
C VAL A 353 -21.61 -22.04 21.46
N ALA A 354 -21.31 -23.28 21.05
CA ALA A 354 -22.31 -24.34 20.89
C ALA A 354 -22.89 -24.78 22.23
N ALA A 355 -22.05 -24.92 23.28
CA ALA A 355 -22.45 -25.31 24.61
C ALA A 355 -23.09 -24.18 25.41
N ALA A 356 -22.59 -22.94 25.24
CA ALA A 356 -23.06 -21.75 25.93
C ALA A 356 -23.36 -20.60 24.96
N PRO A 357 -24.47 -20.64 24.20
CA PRO A 357 -24.78 -19.67 23.15
C PRO A 357 -24.91 -18.21 23.63
N ALA A 358 -25.22 -18.01 24.91
CA ALA A 358 -25.34 -16.68 25.53
C ALA A 358 -23.97 -16.08 25.96
N PHE A 359 -22.88 -16.85 25.94
CA PHE A 359 -21.56 -16.36 26.35
C PHE A 359 -20.93 -15.48 25.29
N GLY A 360 -21.23 -14.17 25.34
CA GLY A 360 -20.92 -13.19 24.30
C GLY A 360 -19.41 -13.03 23.99
N LEU A 361 -18.54 -13.14 25.01
CA LEU A 361 -17.07 -13.01 24.79
C LEU A 361 -16.53 -14.10 23.87
N ALA A 362 -16.90 -15.38 24.07
CA ALA A 362 -16.44 -16.45 23.19
C ALA A 362 -16.95 -16.26 21.76
N ARG A 363 -18.18 -15.78 21.60
CA ARG A 363 -18.77 -15.48 20.29
C ARG A 363 -18.04 -14.33 19.59
N PHE A 364 -17.73 -13.27 20.31
CA PHE A 364 -16.96 -12.13 19.77
C PHE A 364 -15.54 -12.55 19.35
N ARG A 365 -14.86 -13.35 20.20
CA ARG A 365 -13.53 -13.87 19.90
C ARG A 365 -13.54 -14.86 18.73
N LEU A 366 -14.59 -15.70 18.62
CA LEU A 366 -14.82 -16.56 17.46
C LEU A 366 -14.90 -15.73 16.18
N ALA A 367 -15.68 -14.67 16.19
CA ALA A 367 -15.81 -13.77 15.04
C ALA A 367 -14.46 -13.14 14.64
N ARG A 368 -13.65 -12.70 15.61
CA ARG A 368 -12.28 -12.20 15.38
C ARG A 368 -11.41 -13.26 14.70
N CYS A 369 -11.36 -14.48 15.24
CA CYS A 369 -10.54 -15.56 14.69
C CYS A 369 -11.02 -15.99 13.29
N LEU A 370 -12.33 -16.04 13.04
CA LEU A 370 -12.89 -16.27 11.72
C LEU A 370 -12.48 -15.19 10.71
N ALA A 371 -12.48 -13.92 11.14
CA ALA A 371 -12.04 -12.81 10.29
C ALA A 371 -10.54 -12.89 9.96
N ARG A 372 -9.70 -13.34 10.91
CA ARG A 372 -8.27 -13.60 10.68
C ARG A 372 -8.02 -14.67 9.63
N LEU A 373 -8.87 -15.70 9.57
CA LEU A 373 -8.86 -16.73 8.53
C LEU A 373 -9.62 -16.31 7.25
N GLY A 374 -9.95 -15.02 7.09
CA GLY A 374 -10.65 -14.53 5.91
C GLY A 374 -12.14 -14.90 5.83
N GLN A 375 -12.69 -15.62 6.80
CA GLN A 375 -14.09 -16.10 6.82
C GLN A 375 -15.05 -14.98 7.28
N ARG A 376 -15.05 -13.85 6.56
CA ARG A 376 -15.76 -12.63 6.98
C ARG A 376 -17.26 -12.80 7.13
N GLY A 377 -17.91 -13.56 6.26
CA GLY A 377 -19.36 -13.81 6.34
C GLY A 377 -19.74 -14.54 7.63
N ALA A 378 -18.98 -15.57 8.01
CA ALA A 378 -19.17 -16.28 9.27
C ALA A 378 -18.87 -15.37 10.48
N ALA A 379 -17.81 -14.55 10.39
CA ALA A 379 -17.48 -13.58 11.43
C ALA A 379 -18.60 -12.56 11.63
N GLN A 380 -19.16 -11.99 10.57
CA GLN A 380 -20.28 -11.05 10.64
C GLN A 380 -21.55 -11.69 11.21
N ALA A 381 -21.83 -12.94 10.84
CA ALA A 381 -22.97 -13.68 11.40
C ALA A 381 -22.85 -13.91 12.92
N GLU A 382 -21.65 -14.17 13.42
CA GLU A 382 -21.41 -14.28 14.85
C GLU A 382 -21.46 -12.92 15.55
N LEU A 383 -20.91 -11.86 14.96
CA LEU A 383 -20.97 -10.49 15.50
C LEU A 383 -22.40 -9.98 15.63
N ALA A 384 -23.28 -10.23 14.66
CA ALA A 384 -24.68 -9.81 14.72
C ALA A 384 -25.43 -10.37 15.95
N ARG A 385 -24.90 -11.43 16.57
CA ARG A 385 -25.48 -12.05 17.77
C ARG A 385 -24.83 -11.55 19.07
N THR A 386 -23.90 -10.60 19.00
CA THR A 386 -23.18 -10.05 20.18
C THR A 386 -23.66 -8.68 20.62
N ASP A 387 -24.52 -8.00 19.86
CA ASP A 387 -24.90 -6.61 20.10
C ASP A 387 -25.47 -6.39 21.51
N GLY A 388 -26.45 -7.18 21.93
CA GLY A 388 -27.01 -7.07 23.25
C GLY A 388 -26.03 -7.34 24.39
N TRP A 389 -25.06 -8.23 24.17
CA TRP A 389 -23.97 -8.47 25.11
C TRP A 389 -23.02 -7.28 25.18
N LEU A 390 -22.61 -6.72 24.02
CA LEU A 390 -21.77 -5.53 23.99
C LEU A 390 -22.40 -4.35 24.72
N GLU A 391 -23.69 -4.11 24.53
CA GLU A 391 -24.43 -3.05 25.21
C GLU A 391 -24.49 -3.25 26.75
N SER A 392 -24.43 -4.48 27.23
CA SER A 392 -24.40 -4.78 28.66
C SER A 392 -23.06 -4.53 29.33
N LEU A 393 -21.99 -4.31 28.55
CA LEU A 393 -20.66 -4.07 29.11
C LEU A 393 -20.47 -2.62 29.58
N PRO A 394 -19.66 -2.38 30.62
CA PRO A 394 -19.25 -1.04 31.00
C PRO A 394 -18.43 -0.39 29.90
N GLU A 395 -18.45 0.95 29.85
CA GLU A 395 -17.88 1.74 28.77
C GLU A 395 -16.42 1.38 28.44
N PHE A 396 -15.59 1.18 29.47
CA PHE A 396 -14.17 0.87 29.27
C PHE A 396 -13.89 -0.47 28.56
N LEU A 397 -14.81 -1.46 28.71
CA LEU A 397 -14.76 -2.72 27.96
C LEU A 397 -15.49 -2.61 26.61
N ARG A 398 -16.61 -1.89 26.60
CA ARG A 398 -17.48 -1.75 25.44
C ARG A 398 -16.82 -0.97 24.32
N ALA A 399 -16.21 0.19 24.63
CA ALA A 399 -15.70 1.09 23.61
C ALA A 399 -14.63 0.48 22.71
N PRO A 400 -13.58 -0.23 23.21
CA PRO A 400 -12.62 -0.94 22.34
C PRO A 400 -13.27 -2.05 21.51
N LEU A 401 -14.14 -2.86 22.11
CA LEU A 401 -14.83 -3.93 21.40
C LEU A 401 -15.81 -3.41 20.35
N HIS A 402 -16.45 -2.26 20.62
CA HIS A 402 -17.32 -1.60 19.65
C HIS A 402 -16.50 -1.11 18.44
N ALA A 403 -15.37 -0.44 18.65
CA ALA A 403 -14.48 -0.02 17.58
C ALA A 403 -14.01 -1.22 16.73
N GLU A 404 -13.64 -2.33 17.37
CA GLU A 404 -13.26 -3.57 16.70
C GLU A 404 -14.45 -4.18 15.94
N SER A 405 -15.66 -4.18 16.53
CA SER A 405 -16.84 -4.71 15.83
C SER A 405 -17.15 -3.96 14.54
N LEU A 406 -16.98 -2.63 14.53
CA LEU A 406 -17.14 -1.80 13.32
C LEU A 406 -16.13 -2.20 12.23
N ALA A 407 -14.86 -2.42 12.61
CA ALA A 407 -13.84 -2.88 11.68
C ALA A 407 -14.18 -4.26 11.09
N LEU A 408 -14.61 -5.20 11.93
CA LEU A 408 -14.98 -6.55 11.52
C LEU A 408 -16.27 -6.59 10.68
N ARG A 409 -17.20 -5.65 10.89
CA ARG A 409 -18.42 -5.49 10.06
C ARG A 409 -18.14 -4.87 8.69
N GLY A 410 -16.94 -4.34 8.48
CA GLY A 410 -16.58 -3.68 7.23
C GLY A 410 -17.01 -2.22 7.17
N GLU A 411 -17.06 -1.54 8.30
CA GLU A 411 -17.36 -0.12 8.46
C GLU A 411 -16.07 0.67 8.82
N PRO A 412 -15.07 0.71 7.91
CA PRO A 412 -13.72 1.16 8.26
C PRO A 412 -13.66 2.65 8.66
N ALA A 413 -14.49 3.49 8.06
CA ALA A 413 -14.51 4.91 8.42
C ALA A 413 -15.06 5.14 9.85
N ALA A 414 -16.11 4.41 10.23
CA ALA A 414 -16.66 4.45 11.58
C ALA A 414 -15.68 3.84 12.60
N ALA A 415 -15.03 2.73 12.23
CA ALA A 415 -14.00 2.10 13.05
C ALA A 415 -12.81 3.04 13.32
N ALA A 416 -12.28 3.69 12.27
CA ALA A 416 -11.18 4.66 12.42
C ALA A 416 -11.57 5.81 13.38
N ALA A 417 -12.78 6.36 13.23
CA ALA A 417 -13.27 7.40 14.12
C ALA A 417 -13.42 6.90 15.58
N ALA A 418 -13.90 5.67 15.77
CA ALA A 418 -14.04 5.06 17.08
C ALA A 418 -12.67 4.81 17.74
N TYR A 419 -11.68 4.30 17.01
CA TYR A 419 -10.31 4.12 17.53
C TYR A 419 -9.63 5.45 17.85
N ALA A 420 -9.79 6.47 17.01
CA ALA A 420 -9.28 7.81 17.29
C ALA A 420 -9.90 8.40 18.57
N ALA A 421 -11.18 8.15 18.82
CA ALA A 421 -11.86 8.57 20.05
C ALA A 421 -11.36 7.83 21.30
N LEU A 422 -10.80 6.64 21.17
CA LEU A 422 -10.20 5.88 22.27
C LEU A 422 -8.84 6.45 22.70
N GLN A 423 -8.04 7.04 21.80
CA GLN A 423 -6.68 7.50 22.07
C GLN A 423 -6.54 8.36 23.34
N PRO A 424 -7.39 9.38 23.58
CA PRO A 424 -7.31 10.18 24.80
C PRO A 424 -7.77 9.43 26.06
N LEU A 425 -8.43 8.29 25.92
CA LEU A 425 -8.90 7.45 27.03
C LEU A 425 -7.90 6.36 27.42
N LEU A 426 -7.00 6.01 26.49
CA LEU A 426 -5.96 5.01 26.72
C LEU A 426 -4.84 5.61 27.57
N ARG A 427 -4.37 4.81 28.55
CA ARG A 427 -3.17 5.13 29.30
C ARG A 427 -1.99 4.36 28.70
N GLY A 428 -0.86 5.03 28.55
CA GLY A 428 0.29 4.55 27.81
C GLY A 428 0.31 5.06 26.37
N ASP A 429 1.12 4.44 25.51
CA ASP A 429 1.35 4.92 24.13
C ASP A 429 0.18 4.60 23.18
N GLY A 430 -0.79 3.80 23.60
CA GLY A 430 -1.94 3.39 22.79
C GLY A 430 -1.55 2.56 21.54
N ASP A 431 -0.36 1.98 21.55
CA ASP A 431 0.24 1.30 20.40
C ASP A 431 -0.56 0.07 19.97
N ASP A 432 -1.24 -0.60 20.91
CA ASP A 432 -2.09 -1.78 20.64
C ASP A 432 -3.20 -1.49 19.61
N TYR A 433 -3.75 -0.27 19.64
CA TYR A 433 -4.88 0.11 18.79
C TYR A 433 -4.47 0.85 17.53
N ARG A 434 -3.23 1.42 17.46
CA ARG A 434 -2.79 2.24 16.32
C ARG A 434 -2.68 1.46 15.03
N ALA A 435 -2.22 0.22 15.08
CA ALA A 435 -2.16 -0.63 13.89
C ALA A 435 -3.57 -0.90 13.33
N ILE A 436 -4.55 -1.10 14.21
CA ILE A 436 -5.95 -1.37 13.80
C ILE A 436 -6.63 -0.08 13.33
N GLU A 437 -6.34 1.06 13.97
CA GLU A 437 -6.78 2.38 13.50
C GLU A 437 -6.19 2.69 12.11
N ALA A 438 -4.90 2.44 11.90
CA ALA A 438 -4.24 2.63 10.61
C ALA A 438 -4.84 1.71 9.53
N ALA A 439 -5.11 0.43 9.85
CA ALA A 439 -5.79 -0.49 8.96
C ALA A 439 -7.20 0.03 8.59
N SER A 440 -7.92 0.57 9.56
CA SER A 440 -9.25 1.15 9.35
C SER A 440 -9.18 2.40 8.45
N LEU A 441 -8.20 3.28 8.66
CA LEU A 441 -7.95 4.45 7.81
C LEU A 441 -7.61 4.03 6.37
N ARG A 442 -6.71 3.05 6.20
CA ARG A 442 -6.35 2.54 4.89
C ARG A 442 -7.54 1.95 4.14
N LEU A 443 -8.35 1.12 4.83
CA LEU A 443 -9.56 0.53 4.26
C LEU A 443 -10.64 1.58 3.97
N ALA A 444 -10.66 2.72 4.69
CA ALA A 444 -11.49 3.88 4.40
C ALA A 444 -10.97 4.74 3.22
N GLY A 445 -9.89 4.31 2.55
CA GLY A 445 -9.30 5.04 1.42
C GLY A 445 -8.35 6.18 1.83
N ARG A 446 -7.84 6.18 3.07
CA ARG A 446 -6.92 7.19 3.64
C ARG A 446 -5.53 6.61 3.97
N PRO A 447 -4.84 5.94 3.01
CA PRO A 447 -3.61 5.20 3.31
C PRO A 447 -2.43 6.09 3.71
N ARG A 448 -2.43 7.38 3.34
CA ARG A 448 -1.39 8.32 3.78
C ARG A 448 -1.51 8.64 5.25
N GLU A 449 -2.72 8.83 5.75
CA GLU A 449 -2.96 9.06 7.16
C GLU A 449 -2.64 7.81 7.98
N ALA A 450 -2.96 6.62 7.46
CA ALA A 450 -2.55 5.36 8.05
C ALA A 450 -1.02 5.26 8.16
N ALA A 451 -0.27 5.58 7.10
CA ALA A 451 1.19 5.58 7.13
C ALA A 451 1.76 6.61 8.13
N ALA A 452 1.19 7.83 8.17
CA ALA A 452 1.62 8.88 9.11
C ALA A 452 1.37 8.49 10.59
N LEU A 453 0.29 7.75 10.87
CA LEU A 453 -0.01 7.26 12.21
C LEU A 453 1.05 6.27 12.72
N LEU A 454 1.65 5.50 11.80
CA LEU A 454 2.67 4.49 12.08
C LEU A 454 4.11 4.99 11.86
N ASP A 455 4.32 6.26 11.51
CA ASP A 455 5.64 6.87 11.36
C ASP A 455 6.24 7.23 12.73
N ARG A 456 6.55 6.19 13.50
CA ARG A 456 7.06 6.23 14.87
C ARG A 456 8.00 5.04 15.11
N PRO A 457 8.79 5.05 16.18
CA PRO A 457 9.57 3.88 16.60
C PRO A 457 8.66 2.67 16.82
N LEU A 458 9.13 1.50 16.42
CA LEU A 458 8.38 0.26 16.64
C LEU A 458 8.14 0.01 18.13
N PRO A 459 6.93 -0.44 18.49
CA PRO A 459 6.60 -0.84 19.85
C PRO A 459 7.56 -1.88 20.43
N ALA A 460 7.71 -1.88 21.76
CA ALA A 460 8.57 -2.84 22.45
C ALA A 460 8.04 -4.26 22.38
N SER A 461 6.72 -4.43 22.45
CA SER A 461 6.06 -5.74 22.33
C SER A 461 6.23 -6.31 20.92
N PRO A 462 6.80 -7.52 20.77
CA PRO A 462 7.02 -8.12 19.45
C PRO A 462 5.73 -8.34 18.67
N GLY A 463 4.64 -8.71 19.34
CA GLY A 463 3.34 -8.92 18.70
C GLY A 463 2.75 -7.63 18.14
N ILE A 464 2.84 -6.52 18.88
CA ILE A 464 2.37 -5.22 18.43
C ILE A 464 3.29 -4.70 17.31
N ALA A 465 4.60 -4.86 17.46
CA ALA A 465 5.57 -4.50 16.42
C ALA A 465 5.30 -5.24 15.10
N LEU A 466 4.94 -6.53 15.15
CA LEU A 466 4.56 -7.30 13.97
C LEU A 466 3.29 -6.75 13.31
N ALA A 467 2.26 -6.46 14.09
CA ALA A 467 1.03 -5.86 13.57
C ALA A 467 1.29 -4.50 12.89
N TRP A 468 2.18 -3.67 13.47
CA TRP A 468 2.61 -2.41 12.87
C TRP A 468 3.33 -2.61 11.55
N LEU A 469 4.30 -3.54 11.49
CA LEU A 469 5.08 -3.82 10.28
C LEU A 469 4.19 -4.33 9.14
N LEU A 470 3.22 -5.22 9.45
CA LEU A 470 2.26 -5.70 8.46
C LEU A 470 1.41 -4.55 7.92
N GLU A 471 0.87 -3.68 8.80
CA GLU A 471 0.06 -2.56 8.35
C GLU A 471 0.89 -1.46 7.66
N GLN A 472 2.15 -1.22 8.07
CA GLN A 472 3.06 -0.35 7.34
C GLN A 472 3.29 -0.85 5.91
N ALA A 473 3.49 -2.16 5.73
CA ALA A 473 3.64 -2.75 4.41
C ALA A 473 2.37 -2.57 3.56
N GLU A 474 1.20 -2.84 4.11
CA GLU A 474 -0.09 -2.67 3.42
C GLU A 474 -0.36 -1.19 3.06
N SER A 475 -0.12 -0.27 3.99
CA SER A 475 -0.29 1.17 3.76
C SER A 475 0.69 1.70 2.71
N ALA A 476 1.93 1.21 2.71
CA ALA A 476 2.94 1.57 1.73
C ALA A 476 2.59 1.02 0.33
N ILE A 477 2.09 -0.22 0.22
CA ILE A 477 1.57 -0.78 -1.06
C ILE A 477 0.41 0.09 -1.57
N ALA A 478 -0.52 0.48 -0.70
CA ALA A 478 -1.66 1.33 -1.06
C ALA A 478 -1.21 2.72 -1.55
N ASN A 479 -0.11 3.25 -1.00
CA ASN A 479 0.53 4.50 -1.41
C ASN A 479 1.49 4.34 -2.60
N ARG A 480 1.72 3.12 -3.11
CA ARG A 480 2.70 2.76 -4.14
C ARG A 480 4.16 3.04 -3.73
N ASP A 481 4.45 3.12 -2.46
CA ASP A 481 5.81 3.15 -1.92
C ASP A 481 6.32 1.72 -1.71
N TYR A 482 6.67 1.09 -2.82
CA TYR A 482 7.06 -0.32 -2.82
C TYR A 482 8.37 -0.59 -2.07
N ARG A 483 9.27 0.39 -2.00
CA ARG A 483 10.52 0.26 -1.24
C ARG A 483 10.26 0.16 0.27
N THR A 484 9.44 1.06 0.79
CA THR A 484 9.01 1.01 2.20
C THR A 484 8.21 -0.26 2.47
N ALA A 485 7.33 -0.67 1.55
CA ALA A 485 6.56 -1.90 1.66
C ALA A 485 7.45 -3.15 1.75
N GLN A 486 8.46 -3.28 0.87
CA GLN A 486 9.41 -4.40 0.91
C GLN A 486 10.19 -4.44 2.22
N ASN A 487 10.66 -3.28 2.71
CA ASN A 487 11.39 -3.20 3.97
C ASN A 487 10.53 -3.63 5.17
N ALA A 488 9.29 -3.14 5.26
CA ALA A 488 8.37 -3.48 6.33
C ALA A 488 7.95 -4.97 6.27
N ALA A 489 7.62 -5.47 5.07
CA ALA A 489 7.24 -6.87 4.87
C ALA A 489 8.39 -7.85 5.19
N ASN A 490 9.64 -7.53 4.82
CA ASN A 490 10.80 -8.35 5.19
C ASN A 490 11.00 -8.38 6.72
N GLN A 491 10.90 -7.23 7.39
CA GLN A 491 11.02 -7.18 8.85
C GLN A 491 9.87 -7.93 9.53
N ALA A 492 8.64 -7.83 9.01
CA ALA A 492 7.49 -8.58 9.49
C ALA A 492 7.69 -10.09 9.33
N LEU A 493 8.18 -10.54 8.17
CA LEU A 493 8.45 -11.95 7.87
C LEU A 493 9.51 -12.53 8.83
N ASP A 494 10.61 -11.81 9.03
CA ASP A 494 11.68 -12.23 9.93
C ASP A 494 11.19 -12.29 11.39
N LEU A 495 10.39 -11.31 11.82
CA LEU A 495 9.84 -11.27 13.17
C LEU A 495 8.82 -12.39 13.39
N ALA A 496 7.88 -12.59 12.44
CA ALA A 496 6.86 -13.63 12.53
C ALA A 496 7.50 -15.03 12.59
N ARG A 497 8.53 -15.30 11.78
CA ARG A 497 9.31 -16.54 11.82
C ARG A 497 10.01 -16.73 13.16
N THR A 498 10.55 -15.66 13.72
CA THR A 498 11.21 -15.69 15.03
C THR A 498 10.24 -16.05 16.14
N LEU A 499 8.99 -15.54 16.05
CA LEU A 499 7.93 -15.83 17.01
C LEU A 499 7.28 -17.22 16.80
N GLY A 500 7.58 -17.90 15.69
CA GLY A 500 6.93 -19.15 15.30
C GLY A 500 5.47 -18.95 14.82
N TRP A 501 5.09 -17.73 14.41
CA TRP A 501 3.74 -17.40 13.99
C TRP A 501 3.59 -17.61 12.47
N THR A 502 3.29 -18.85 12.12
CA THR A 502 3.29 -19.32 10.72
C THR A 502 2.30 -18.56 9.84
N HIS A 503 1.12 -18.22 10.38
CA HIS A 503 0.10 -17.49 9.62
C HIS A 503 0.56 -16.07 9.26
N GLU A 504 1.10 -15.33 10.22
CA GLU A 504 1.61 -13.97 10.02
C GLU A 504 2.87 -13.95 9.14
N ALA A 505 3.70 -14.98 9.23
CA ALA A 505 4.83 -15.15 8.32
C ALA A 505 4.35 -15.31 6.87
N ALA A 506 3.28 -16.08 6.65
CA ALA A 506 2.67 -16.21 5.34
C ALA A 506 2.05 -14.89 4.85
N GLN A 507 1.37 -14.13 5.72
CA GLN A 507 0.86 -12.80 5.38
C GLN A 507 1.98 -11.85 4.97
N ALA A 508 3.06 -11.78 5.75
CA ALA A 508 4.21 -10.93 5.44
C ALA A 508 4.87 -11.31 4.10
N ALA A 509 4.96 -12.61 3.81
CA ALA A 509 5.48 -13.11 2.54
C ALA A 509 4.61 -12.72 1.34
N LEU A 510 3.28 -12.72 1.48
CA LEU A 510 2.37 -12.22 0.43
C LEU A 510 2.55 -10.71 0.19
N LEU A 511 2.68 -9.92 1.26
CA LEU A 511 2.91 -8.48 1.14
C LEU A 511 4.25 -8.19 0.47
N LEU A 512 5.28 -8.99 0.78
CA LEU A 512 6.57 -8.89 0.10
C LEU A 512 6.46 -9.21 -1.39
N ALA A 513 5.68 -10.23 -1.75
CA ALA A 513 5.41 -10.59 -3.14
C ALA A 513 4.65 -9.47 -3.87
N ASP A 514 3.62 -8.87 -3.24
CA ASP A 514 2.87 -7.74 -3.81
C ASP A 514 3.76 -6.50 -3.98
N ALA A 515 4.62 -6.20 -3.02
CA ALA A 515 5.52 -5.06 -3.09
C ALA A 515 6.58 -5.23 -4.19
N ARG A 516 7.15 -6.44 -4.37
CA ARG A 516 8.07 -6.75 -5.46
C ARG A 516 7.40 -6.68 -6.83
N SER A 517 6.24 -7.32 -6.97
CA SER A 517 5.46 -7.24 -8.21
C SER A 517 5.10 -5.80 -8.57
N GLY A 518 4.78 -4.97 -7.57
CA GLY A 518 4.45 -3.56 -7.75
C GLY A 518 5.64 -2.69 -8.19
N SER A 519 6.87 -3.04 -7.76
CA SER A 519 8.12 -2.37 -8.20
C SER A 519 8.64 -2.90 -9.55
N GLY A 520 7.98 -3.91 -10.14
CA GLY A 520 8.45 -4.55 -11.38
C GLY A 520 9.52 -5.63 -11.16
N GLU A 521 9.80 -6.01 -9.92
CA GLU A 521 10.73 -7.09 -9.62
C GLU A 521 10.05 -8.46 -9.76
N SER A 522 10.83 -9.47 -10.15
CA SER A 522 10.34 -10.84 -10.18
C SER A 522 10.10 -11.38 -8.77
N VAL A 523 9.01 -12.11 -8.61
CA VAL A 523 8.69 -12.81 -7.35
C VAL A 523 9.23 -14.24 -7.44
N ALA A 524 10.03 -14.65 -6.45
CA ALA A 524 10.56 -16.00 -6.40
C ALA A 524 9.41 -17.01 -6.21
N GLU A 525 9.38 -18.05 -7.04
CA GLU A 525 8.36 -19.11 -6.98
C GLU A 525 8.40 -19.84 -5.62
N GLU A 526 9.61 -20.07 -5.10
CA GLU A 526 9.81 -20.71 -3.82
C GLU A 526 9.17 -19.95 -2.65
N LEU A 527 9.16 -18.60 -2.72
CA LEU A 527 8.50 -17.76 -1.71
C LEU A 527 7.01 -18.05 -1.67
N LEU A 528 6.34 -18.05 -2.82
CA LEU A 528 4.90 -18.27 -2.92
C LEU A 528 4.51 -19.71 -2.60
N ALA A 529 5.34 -20.70 -3.01
CA ALA A 529 5.13 -22.10 -2.66
C ALA A 529 5.26 -22.35 -1.16
N GLN A 530 6.24 -21.73 -0.49
CA GLN A 530 6.36 -21.80 0.96
C GLN A 530 5.18 -21.09 1.65
N THR A 531 4.79 -19.93 1.16
CA THR A 531 3.63 -19.18 1.68
C THR A 531 2.34 -20.00 1.62
N GLN A 532 2.10 -20.72 0.52
CA GLN A 532 0.97 -21.64 0.38
C GLN A 532 0.99 -22.75 1.45
N LYS A 533 2.18 -23.34 1.71
CA LYS A 533 2.34 -24.38 2.74
C LYS A 533 2.06 -23.82 4.14
N ASP A 534 2.56 -22.64 4.44
CA ASP A 534 2.41 -21.99 5.74
C ASP A 534 0.95 -21.64 6.03
N PHE A 535 0.20 -21.11 5.04
CA PHE A 535 -1.24 -20.91 5.17
C PHE A 535 -2.00 -22.22 5.33
N SER A 536 -1.62 -23.27 4.57
CA SER A 536 -2.25 -24.58 4.70
C SER A 536 -2.00 -25.19 6.09
N ALA A 537 -0.78 -25.05 6.62
CA ALA A 537 -0.42 -25.53 7.95
C ALA A 537 -1.16 -24.78 9.07
N SER A 538 -1.41 -23.48 8.90
CA SER A 538 -2.22 -22.67 9.84
C SER A 538 -3.73 -22.87 9.66
N GLY A 539 -4.16 -23.64 8.66
CA GLY A 539 -5.56 -23.91 8.34
C GLY A 539 -6.28 -22.79 7.58
N ASP A 540 -5.54 -21.80 7.11
CA ASP A 540 -6.07 -20.73 6.25
C ASP A 540 -6.11 -21.19 4.79
N ARG A 541 -7.22 -21.81 4.42
CA ARG A 541 -7.46 -22.29 3.04
C ARG A 541 -7.55 -21.14 2.03
N LEU A 542 -8.05 -19.99 2.47
CA LEU A 542 -8.22 -18.83 1.58
C LEU A 542 -6.89 -18.15 1.30
N GLY A 543 -6.03 -17.98 2.32
CA GLY A 543 -4.67 -17.51 2.13
C GLY A 543 -3.83 -18.45 1.25
N ALA A 544 -4.00 -19.77 1.43
CA ALA A 544 -3.34 -20.75 0.58
C ALA A 544 -3.80 -20.67 -0.89
N LEU A 545 -5.08 -20.44 -1.13
CA LEU A 545 -5.65 -20.22 -2.46
C LEU A 545 -5.10 -18.95 -3.11
N ASP A 546 -5.00 -17.87 -2.34
CA ASP A 546 -4.45 -16.59 -2.80
C ASP A 546 -2.96 -16.71 -3.16
N ALA A 547 -2.17 -17.42 -2.34
CA ALA A 547 -0.77 -17.70 -2.65
C ALA A 547 -0.60 -18.52 -3.94
N ARG A 548 -1.45 -19.53 -4.16
CA ARG A 548 -1.48 -20.32 -5.42
C ARG A 548 -1.82 -19.46 -6.63
N LEU A 549 -2.84 -18.61 -6.49
CA LEU A 549 -3.23 -17.69 -7.56
C LEU A 549 -2.07 -16.77 -7.97
N ARG A 550 -1.35 -16.21 -6.98
CA ARG A 550 -0.17 -15.37 -7.27
C ARG A 550 0.97 -16.16 -7.90
N ALA A 551 1.18 -17.41 -7.47
CA ALA A 551 2.19 -18.29 -8.06
C ALA A 551 1.89 -18.58 -9.54
N GLU A 552 0.63 -18.90 -9.87
CA GLU A 552 0.23 -19.10 -11.26
C GLU A 552 0.38 -17.81 -12.09
N LEU A 553 0.01 -16.66 -11.53
CA LEU A 553 0.16 -15.36 -12.20
C LEU A 553 1.62 -14.93 -12.39
N ALA A 554 2.53 -15.41 -11.55
CA ALA A 554 3.97 -15.11 -11.64
C ALA A 554 4.72 -16.01 -12.64
N ARG A 555 4.19 -17.22 -12.92
CA ARG A 555 4.87 -18.21 -13.77
C ARG A 555 4.84 -17.90 -15.25
N HIS A 556 3.92 -17.05 -15.73
CA HIS A 556 3.59 -17.06 -17.16
C HIS A 556 3.43 -15.67 -17.77
N ASP A 557 4.23 -15.44 -18.80
CA ASP A 557 3.86 -14.54 -19.90
C ASP A 557 2.71 -15.14 -20.74
N ASP A 558 2.52 -16.46 -20.68
CA ASP A 558 1.47 -17.21 -21.38
C ASP A 558 0.59 -17.93 -20.33
N VAL A 559 -0.36 -17.18 -19.78
CA VAL A 559 -1.24 -17.67 -18.71
C VAL A 559 -2.20 -18.70 -19.30
N GLY A 560 -1.89 -19.99 -19.09
CA GLY A 560 -2.81 -21.08 -19.39
C GLY A 560 -4.16 -20.83 -18.71
N THR A 561 -5.20 -20.59 -19.51
CA THR A 561 -6.52 -20.15 -19.05
C THR A 561 -7.18 -21.13 -18.09
N ASP A 562 -6.88 -22.43 -18.21
CA ASP A 562 -7.59 -23.50 -17.48
C ASP A 562 -7.21 -23.55 -15.99
N ALA A 563 -5.94 -23.36 -15.63
CA ALA A 563 -5.48 -23.36 -14.24
C ALA A 563 -6.07 -22.17 -13.47
N LEU A 564 -6.09 -20.98 -14.07
CA LEU A 564 -6.69 -19.79 -13.47
C LEU A 564 -8.21 -19.89 -13.35
N ASP A 565 -8.88 -20.49 -14.32
CA ASP A 565 -10.33 -20.71 -14.28
C ASP A 565 -10.70 -21.74 -13.19
N GLN A 566 -9.86 -22.75 -12.93
CA GLN A 566 -10.01 -23.66 -11.79
C GLN A 566 -9.86 -22.92 -10.45
N LEU A 567 -8.83 -22.08 -10.30
CA LEU A 567 -8.63 -21.30 -9.09
C LEU A 567 -9.78 -20.30 -8.84
N LEU A 568 -10.32 -19.71 -9.90
CA LEU A 568 -11.53 -18.89 -9.81
C LEU A 568 -12.77 -19.69 -9.36
N ALA A 569 -12.92 -20.93 -9.84
CA ALA A 569 -14.00 -21.81 -9.40
C ALA A 569 -13.83 -22.21 -7.92
N GLU A 570 -12.61 -22.50 -7.48
CA GLU A 570 -12.30 -22.73 -6.06
C GLU A 570 -12.61 -21.49 -5.20
N ALA A 571 -12.21 -20.27 -5.63
CA ALA A 571 -12.50 -19.02 -4.95
C ALA A 571 -14.02 -18.79 -4.79
N ARG A 572 -14.78 -19.05 -5.85
CA ARG A 572 -16.24 -18.96 -5.83
C ARG A 572 -16.87 -20.00 -4.90
N SER A 573 -16.39 -21.25 -4.94
CA SER A 573 -16.89 -22.32 -4.08
C SER A 573 -16.60 -22.09 -2.60
N ALA A 574 -15.58 -21.29 -2.28
CA ALA A 574 -15.26 -20.90 -0.92
C ALA A 574 -16.34 -20.00 -0.29
N GLY A 575 -17.26 -19.45 -1.08
CA GLY A 575 -18.35 -18.60 -0.61
C GLY A 575 -17.92 -17.28 0.02
N ASN A 576 -16.72 -16.83 -0.29
CA ASN A 576 -16.15 -15.60 0.22
C ASN A 576 -16.03 -14.55 -0.89
N ALA A 577 -16.95 -13.59 -0.91
CA ALA A 577 -17.00 -12.55 -1.93
C ALA A 577 -15.69 -11.74 -2.05
N PHE A 578 -14.94 -11.53 -0.98
CA PHE A 578 -13.68 -10.77 -1.03
C PHE A 578 -12.59 -11.53 -1.80
N VAL A 579 -12.47 -12.82 -1.54
CA VAL A 579 -11.53 -13.69 -2.25
C VAL A 579 -11.93 -13.83 -3.72
N GLU A 580 -13.23 -13.98 -4.01
CA GLU A 580 -13.73 -14.05 -5.38
C GLU A 580 -13.47 -12.73 -6.14
N ILE A 581 -13.73 -11.56 -5.51
CA ILE A 581 -13.46 -10.25 -6.09
C ILE A 581 -11.97 -10.10 -6.40
N ASP A 582 -11.08 -10.39 -5.45
CA ASP A 582 -9.64 -10.25 -5.64
C ASP A 582 -9.11 -11.19 -6.73
N ALA A 583 -9.55 -12.45 -6.74
CA ALA A 583 -9.20 -13.42 -7.75
C ALA A 583 -9.65 -12.97 -9.16
N LEU A 584 -10.91 -12.58 -9.31
CA LEU A 584 -11.45 -12.07 -10.57
C LEU A 584 -10.69 -10.83 -11.06
N ARG A 585 -10.38 -9.90 -10.16
CA ARG A 585 -9.64 -8.68 -10.46
C ARG A 585 -8.21 -8.98 -10.92
N ARG A 586 -7.49 -9.86 -10.22
CA ARG A 586 -6.12 -10.26 -10.57
C ARG A 586 -6.07 -11.00 -11.91
N VAL A 587 -6.96 -11.96 -12.12
CA VAL A 587 -7.07 -12.67 -13.40
C VAL A 587 -7.45 -11.70 -14.53
N GLY A 588 -8.38 -10.77 -14.28
CA GLY A 588 -8.73 -9.73 -15.25
C GLY A 588 -7.52 -8.85 -15.63
N LEU A 589 -6.70 -8.45 -14.65
CA LEU A 589 -5.49 -7.68 -14.91
C LEU A 589 -4.41 -8.49 -15.66
N ALA A 590 -4.24 -9.76 -15.33
CA ALA A 590 -3.31 -10.64 -16.03
C ALA A 590 -3.70 -10.83 -17.51
N ARG A 591 -4.98 -11.10 -17.78
CA ARG A 591 -5.51 -11.18 -19.15
C ARG A 591 -5.33 -9.87 -19.92
N TYR A 592 -5.51 -8.72 -19.24
CA TYR A 592 -5.24 -7.42 -19.84
C TYR A 592 -3.76 -7.28 -20.28
N ARG A 593 -2.81 -7.64 -19.40
CA ARG A 593 -1.38 -7.60 -19.71
C ARG A 593 -0.99 -8.56 -20.83
N ALA A 594 -1.61 -9.74 -20.86
CA ALA A 594 -1.43 -10.76 -21.91
C ALA A 594 -2.07 -10.37 -23.25
N GLY A 595 -2.84 -9.27 -23.31
CA GLY A 595 -3.47 -8.82 -24.54
C GLY A 595 -4.89 -9.36 -24.78
N ASP A 596 -5.50 -10.08 -23.83
CA ASP A 596 -6.90 -10.53 -23.91
C ASP A 596 -7.84 -9.49 -23.25
N LEU A 597 -8.18 -8.41 -23.99
CA LEU A 597 -9.08 -7.37 -23.48
C LEU A 597 -10.50 -7.88 -23.23
N ARG A 598 -11.00 -8.79 -24.06
CA ARG A 598 -12.33 -9.36 -23.88
C ARG A 598 -12.44 -10.15 -22.60
N GLY A 599 -11.51 -11.08 -22.37
CA GLY A 599 -11.46 -11.84 -21.12
C GLY A 599 -11.23 -10.96 -19.91
N ALA A 600 -10.33 -9.97 -20.01
CA ALA A 600 -10.06 -8.99 -18.96
C ALA A 600 -11.33 -8.22 -18.57
N HIS A 601 -12.04 -7.66 -19.54
CA HIS A 601 -13.28 -6.91 -19.33
C HIS A 601 -14.37 -7.79 -18.70
N GLN A 602 -14.53 -9.03 -19.18
CA GLN A 602 -15.49 -9.97 -18.64
C GLN A 602 -15.22 -10.27 -17.16
N ARG A 603 -13.95 -10.56 -16.79
CA ARG A 603 -13.58 -10.86 -15.40
C ARG A 603 -13.72 -9.64 -14.47
N LEU A 604 -13.34 -8.45 -14.93
CA LEU A 604 -13.53 -7.23 -14.14
C LEU A 604 -15.00 -6.87 -13.99
N THR A 605 -15.83 -7.07 -15.01
CA THR A 605 -17.28 -6.86 -14.90
C THR A 605 -17.91 -7.85 -13.91
N GLN A 606 -17.50 -9.12 -13.91
CA GLN A 606 -17.91 -10.10 -12.91
C GLN A 606 -17.48 -9.67 -11.50
N ALA A 607 -16.22 -9.22 -11.33
CA ALA A 607 -15.72 -8.71 -10.06
C ALA A 607 -16.54 -7.52 -9.56
N ALA A 608 -16.91 -6.59 -10.45
CA ALA A 608 -17.74 -5.44 -10.13
C ALA A 608 -19.15 -5.86 -9.65
N ALA A 609 -19.76 -6.86 -10.29
CA ALA A 609 -21.06 -7.39 -9.91
C ALA A 609 -21.03 -8.09 -8.53
N VAL A 610 -19.98 -8.89 -8.25
CA VAL A 610 -19.77 -9.50 -6.93
C VAL A 610 -19.54 -8.44 -5.86
N ALA A 611 -18.75 -7.40 -6.16
CA ALA A 611 -18.50 -6.29 -5.23
C ALA A 611 -19.79 -5.52 -4.90
N GLU A 612 -20.65 -5.28 -5.90
CA GLU A 612 -21.95 -4.64 -5.72
C GLU A 612 -22.86 -5.46 -4.83
N SER A 613 -23.03 -6.76 -5.13
CA SER A 613 -23.88 -7.67 -4.35
C SER A 613 -23.39 -7.85 -2.90
N ALA A 614 -22.09 -7.75 -2.69
CA ALA A 614 -21.47 -7.83 -1.36
C ALA A 614 -21.46 -6.47 -0.61
N GLY A 615 -21.96 -5.39 -1.21
CA GLY A 615 -21.92 -4.05 -0.65
C GLY A 615 -20.50 -3.47 -0.51
N ASN A 616 -19.51 -4.05 -1.21
CA ASN A 616 -18.10 -3.63 -1.12
C ASN A 616 -17.83 -2.45 -2.07
N ARG A 617 -18.22 -1.24 -1.64
CA ARG A 617 -18.08 -0.01 -2.43
C ARG A 617 -16.62 0.33 -2.78
N VAL A 618 -15.68 -0.01 -1.89
CA VAL A 618 -14.24 0.29 -2.10
C VAL A 618 -13.68 -0.51 -3.28
N GLU A 619 -13.87 -1.82 -3.28
CA GLU A 619 -13.42 -2.67 -4.38
C GLU A 619 -14.24 -2.42 -5.64
N ARG A 620 -15.53 -2.16 -5.54
CA ARG A 620 -16.36 -1.78 -6.69
C ARG A 620 -15.78 -0.56 -7.39
N ARG A 621 -15.48 0.51 -6.66
CA ARG A 621 -14.85 1.72 -7.19
C ARG A 621 -13.48 1.43 -7.82
N ARG A 622 -12.64 0.63 -7.16
CA ARG A 622 -11.32 0.24 -7.68
C ARG A 622 -11.43 -0.46 -9.02
N ILE A 623 -12.39 -1.37 -9.15
CA ILE A 623 -12.67 -2.10 -10.40
C ILE A 623 -13.22 -1.16 -11.47
N ASP A 624 -14.13 -0.25 -11.12
CA ASP A 624 -14.68 0.73 -12.08
C ASP A 624 -13.58 1.65 -12.65
N LEU A 625 -12.58 2.06 -11.85
CA LEU A 625 -11.41 2.79 -12.34
C LEU A 625 -10.57 1.97 -13.34
N MET A 626 -10.44 0.66 -13.15
CA MET A 626 -9.76 -0.21 -14.12
C MET A 626 -10.57 -0.36 -15.41
N LEU A 627 -11.88 -0.43 -15.30
CA LEU A 627 -12.77 -0.56 -16.45
C LEU A 627 -12.82 0.72 -17.31
N LEU A 628 -12.57 1.93 -16.75
CA LEU A 628 -12.46 3.18 -17.54
C LEU A 628 -11.43 3.05 -18.68
N GLN A 629 -10.25 2.53 -18.38
CA GLN A 629 -9.21 2.33 -19.40
C GLN A 629 -9.65 1.31 -20.45
N GLN A 630 -10.31 0.23 -20.02
CA GLN A 630 -10.76 -0.80 -20.94
C GLN A 630 -11.89 -0.34 -21.84
N ASP A 631 -12.84 0.45 -21.31
CA ASP A 631 -13.93 1.05 -22.11
C ASP A 631 -13.35 1.97 -23.18
N THR A 632 -12.31 2.75 -22.85
CA THR A 632 -11.58 3.58 -23.82
C THR A 632 -10.96 2.74 -24.93
N LEU A 633 -10.22 1.67 -24.60
CA LEU A 633 -9.56 0.80 -25.57
C LEU A 633 -10.53 -0.02 -26.44
N ARG A 634 -11.74 -0.24 -25.94
CA ARG A 634 -12.87 -0.86 -26.68
C ARG A 634 -13.64 0.11 -27.56
N LEU A 635 -13.34 1.41 -27.45
CA LEU A 635 -14.10 2.50 -28.05
C LEU A 635 -15.58 2.52 -27.60
N ASP A 636 -15.85 2.11 -26.38
CA ASP A 636 -17.21 2.14 -25.79
C ASP A 636 -17.38 3.43 -24.98
N PHE A 637 -17.51 4.56 -25.68
CA PHE A 637 -17.61 5.88 -25.06
C PHE A 637 -18.90 6.05 -24.25
N ALA A 638 -19.95 5.30 -24.57
CA ALA A 638 -21.19 5.31 -23.79
C ALA A 638 -20.99 4.66 -22.42
N ALA A 639 -20.32 3.51 -22.36
CA ALA A 639 -19.96 2.85 -21.12
C ALA A 639 -19.00 3.71 -20.29
N LEU A 640 -18.02 4.34 -20.95
CA LEU A 640 -17.07 5.26 -20.31
C LEU A 640 -17.77 6.45 -19.66
N ASP A 641 -18.70 7.13 -20.35
CA ASP A 641 -19.51 8.21 -19.81
C ASP A 641 -20.38 7.79 -18.63
N ALA A 642 -21.03 6.63 -18.74
CA ALA A 642 -21.87 6.10 -17.67
C ALA A 642 -21.04 5.81 -16.41
N ARG A 643 -19.85 5.25 -16.58
CA ARG A 643 -18.93 4.93 -15.48
C ARG A 643 -18.34 6.19 -14.84
N LEU A 644 -17.96 7.19 -15.63
CA LEU A 644 -17.52 8.48 -15.13
C LEU A 644 -18.60 9.16 -14.28
N LYS A 645 -19.86 9.13 -14.73
CA LYS A 645 -21.01 9.66 -13.97
C LYS A 645 -21.24 8.91 -12.66
N LEU A 646 -21.10 7.57 -12.68
CA LEU A 646 -21.21 6.74 -11.47
C LEU A 646 -20.12 7.10 -10.45
N LEU A 647 -18.89 7.26 -10.92
CA LEU A 647 -17.75 7.61 -10.06
C LEU A 647 -17.84 9.03 -9.51
N ASP A 648 -18.50 9.97 -10.20
CA ASP A 648 -18.70 11.36 -9.73
C ASP A 648 -19.75 11.48 -8.61
N ALA A 649 -20.65 10.52 -8.47
CA ALA A 649 -21.70 10.56 -7.46
C ALA A 649 -21.18 10.55 -6.02
N GLU A 650 -19.89 10.20 -5.81
CA GLU A 650 -19.26 10.17 -4.52
C GLU A 650 -18.10 11.20 -4.41
N PRO A 651 -17.84 11.74 -3.21
CA PRO A 651 -16.71 12.67 -3.00
C PRO A 651 -15.39 12.02 -3.40
N GLN A 652 -14.62 12.69 -4.26
CA GLN A 652 -13.38 12.19 -4.82
C GLN A 652 -12.18 12.92 -4.22
N GLN A 653 -11.16 12.18 -3.74
CA GLN A 653 -9.93 12.75 -3.21
C GLN A 653 -8.69 11.97 -3.74
N GLY A 654 -7.56 12.65 -3.77
CA GLY A 654 -6.25 12.05 -4.07
C GLY A 654 -6.18 11.34 -5.43
N ALA A 655 -5.63 10.12 -5.43
CA ALA A 655 -5.38 9.36 -6.66
C ALA A 655 -6.65 9.00 -7.45
N THR A 656 -7.79 8.83 -6.78
CA THR A 656 -9.07 8.55 -7.45
C THR A 656 -9.55 9.75 -8.25
N ALA A 657 -9.52 10.95 -7.67
CA ALA A 657 -9.88 12.20 -8.37
C ALA A 657 -8.99 12.43 -9.59
N TYR A 658 -7.70 12.13 -9.46
CA TYR A 658 -6.75 12.20 -10.56
C TYR A 658 -7.12 11.25 -11.71
N LEU A 659 -7.37 9.97 -11.43
CA LEU A 659 -7.69 8.98 -12.48
C LEU A 659 -8.99 9.31 -13.20
N ILE A 660 -10.01 9.79 -12.49
CA ILE A 660 -11.28 10.23 -13.08
C ILE A 660 -11.05 11.45 -13.96
N GLY A 661 -10.36 12.46 -13.46
CA GLY A 661 -10.06 13.69 -14.20
C GLY A 661 -9.24 13.41 -15.46
N LEU A 662 -8.20 12.56 -15.36
CA LEU A 662 -7.37 12.16 -16.50
C LEU A 662 -8.18 11.45 -17.59
N ASN A 663 -9.05 10.49 -17.23
CA ASN A 663 -9.86 9.76 -18.21
C ASN A 663 -10.94 10.68 -18.82
N ARG A 664 -11.51 11.61 -18.06
CA ARG A 664 -12.44 12.62 -18.59
C ARG A 664 -11.75 13.56 -19.57
N ALA A 665 -10.56 14.03 -19.25
CA ALA A 665 -9.79 14.88 -20.16
C ALA A 665 -9.41 14.14 -21.45
N ARG A 666 -9.02 12.85 -21.33
CA ARG A 666 -8.76 11.99 -22.51
C ARG A 666 -10.02 11.82 -23.37
N LEU A 667 -11.17 11.56 -22.78
CA LEU A 667 -12.43 11.40 -23.52
C LEU A 667 -12.79 12.70 -24.25
N ALA A 668 -12.66 13.87 -23.61
CA ALA A 668 -12.86 15.16 -24.25
C ALA A 668 -11.88 15.38 -25.41
N TYR A 669 -10.60 15.04 -25.24
CA TYR A 669 -9.59 15.07 -26.29
C TYR A 669 -9.97 14.18 -27.48
N LEU A 670 -10.37 12.92 -27.24
CA LEU A 670 -10.77 11.98 -28.27
C LEU A 670 -12.01 12.46 -29.05
N ARG A 671 -12.92 13.18 -28.39
CA ARG A 671 -14.09 13.81 -28.99
C ARG A 671 -13.79 15.12 -29.72
N GLY A 672 -12.56 15.64 -29.62
CA GLY A 672 -12.18 16.93 -30.21
C GLY A 672 -12.64 18.15 -29.42
N ASP A 673 -13.05 17.97 -28.16
CA ASP A 673 -13.36 19.08 -27.27
C ASP A 673 -12.10 19.48 -26.47
N PHE A 674 -11.19 20.15 -27.16
CA PHE A 674 -9.86 20.43 -26.63
C PHE A 674 -9.86 21.41 -25.46
N ASP A 675 -10.78 22.39 -25.47
CA ASP A 675 -10.92 23.36 -24.39
C ASP A 675 -11.47 22.69 -23.12
N ALA A 676 -12.47 21.82 -23.24
CA ALA A 676 -12.98 21.03 -22.11
C ALA A 676 -11.92 20.07 -21.57
N ALA A 677 -11.06 19.49 -22.43
CA ALA A 677 -9.94 18.66 -22.01
C ALA A 677 -8.96 19.46 -21.13
N LEU A 678 -8.54 20.66 -21.58
CA LEU A 678 -7.65 21.53 -20.82
C LEU A 678 -8.25 21.99 -19.50
N GLN A 679 -9.50 22.44 -19.52
CA GLN A 679 -10.22 22.86 -18.31
C GLN A 679 -10.31 21.72 -17.29
N THR A 680 -10.56 20.49 -17.77
CA THR A 680 -10.62 19.30 -16.91
C THR A 680 -9.26 19.00 -16.30
N LEU A 681 -8.16 19.11 -17.07
CA LEU A 681 -6.79 18.93 -16.57
C LEU A 681 -6.43 19.97 -15.51
N ASP A 682 -6.77 21.24 -15.74
CA ASP A 682 -6.49 22.34 -14.81
C ASP A 682 -7.28 22.17 -13.50
N ASN A 683 -8.56 21.80 -13.58
CA ASN A 683 -9.39 21.51 -12.42
C ASN A 683 -8.86 20.30 -11.62
N THR A 684 -8.36 19.28 -12.33
CA THR A 684 -7.78 18.08 -11.70
C THR A 684 -6.48 18.41 -10.99
N GLU A 685 -5.63 19.22 -11.62
CA GLU A 685 -4.38 19.69 -11.04
C GLU A 685 -4.62 20.53 -9.76
N ASN A 686 -5.57 21.47 -9.79
CA ASN A 686 -5.91 22.28 -8.61
C ASN A 686 -6.38 21.41 -7.45
N ARG A 687 -7.25 20.43 -7.70
CA ARG A 687 -7.70 19.48 -6.68
C ARG A 687 -6.56 18.64 -6.10
N LEU A 688 -5.57 18.27 -6.92
CA LEU A 688 -4.38 17.53 -6.44
C LEU A 688 -3.50 18.41 -5.54
N ARG A 689 -3.35 19.69 -5.86
CA ARG A 689 -2.60 20.65 -5.04
C ARG A 689 -3.29 20.93 -3.70
N GLU A 690 -4.61 21.08 -3.69
CA GLU A 690 -5.42 21.30 -2.48
C GLU A 690 -5.40 20.10 -1.54
N ALA A 691 -5.31 18.88 -2.05
CA ALA A 691 -5.31 17.65 -1.27
C ALA A 691 -4.00 17.40 -0.48
N ALA A 692 -3.16 18.41 -0.28
CA ALA A 692 -1.93 18.43 0.53
C ALA A 692 -0.93 17.28 0.23
N GLY A 693 -1.00 16.71 -0.97
CA GLY A 693 -0.07 15.68 -1.40
C GLY A 693 0.54 16.03 -2.75
N ASN A 694 1.77 16.48 -2.75
CA ASN A 694 2.52 16.61 -3.99
C ASN A 694 2.67 15.20 -4.60
N LEU A 695 1.92 14.92 -5.68
CA LEU A 695 1.99 13.67 -6.46
C LEU A 695 2.73 13.98 -7.77
N PRO A 696 4.08 14.07 -7.77
CA PRO A 696 4.84 14.50 -8.95
C PRO A 696 4.56 13.64 -10.17
N GLN A 697 4.35 12.34 -9.98
CA GLN A 697 4.02 11.42 -11.06
C GLN A 697 2.64 11.70 -11.68
N SER A 698 1.64 11.99 -10.85
CA SER A 698 0.29 12.32 -11.33
C SER A 698 0.28 13.67 -12.06
N MET A 699 1.01 14.65 -11.54
CA MET A 699 1.18 15.96 -12.18
C MET A 699 1.88 15.82 -13.54
N ALA A 700 2.95 15.03 -13.60
CA ALA A 700 3.67 14.78 -14.85
C ALA A 700 2.75 14.12 -15.90
N ALA A 701 1.93 13.14 -15.52
CA ALA A 701 1.02 12.51 -16.46
C ALA A 701 -0.11 13.45 -16.97
N LEU A 702 -0.57 14.41 -16.15
CA LEU A 702 -1.49 15.48 -16.65
C LEU A 702 -0.80 16.34 -17.68
N ASN A 703 0.46 16.71 -17.46
CA ASN A 703 1.22 17.52 -18.42
C ASN A 703 1.44 16.78 -19.74
N CYS A 704 1.64 15.45 -19.73
CA CYS A 704 1.71 14.67 -20.96
C CYS A 704 0.44 14.82 -21.82
N VAL A 705 -0.75 14.69 -21.22
CA VAL A 705 -2.01 14.85 -21.96
C VAL A 705 -2.21 16.29 -22.39
N ARG A 706 -1.85 17.28 -21.55
CA ARG A 706 -1.93 18.70 -21.90
C ARG A 706 -1.05 19.01 -23.10
N ALA A 707 0.17 18.45 -23.16
CA ALA A 707 1.06 18.58 -24.30
C ALA A 707 0.42 18.08 -25.60
N SER A 708 -0.25 16.91 -25.59
CA SER A 708 -0.94 16.37 -26.78
C SER A 708 -2.06 17.31 -27.26
N VAL A 709 -2.82 17.90 -26.34
CA VAL A 709 -3.84 18.90 -26.68
C VAL A 709 -3.21 20.15 -27.31
N ARG A 710 -2.10 20.66 -26.75
CA ARG A 710 -1.39 21.82 -27.29
C ARG A 710 -0.82 21.59 -28.70
N ILE A 711 -0.39 20.35 -29.01
CA ILE A 711 0.00 19.98 -30.37
C ILE A 711 -1.15 20.22 -31.35
N VAL A 712 -2.33 19.68 -31.08
CA VAL A 712 -3.48 19.78 -31.98
C VAL A 712 -3.97 21.22 -32.11
N GLN A 713 -3.89 22.01 -31.03
CA GLN A 713 -4.19 23.46 -31.05
C GLN A 713 -3.14 24.32 -31.78
N GLY A 714 -2.07 23.73 -32.35
CA GLY A 714 -1.02 24.47 -33.01
C GLY A 714 -0.14 25.32 -32.10
N ARG A 715 0.09 24.87 -30.86
CA ARG A 715 0.90 25.54 -29.81
C ARG A 715 2.15 24.74 -29.44
N PRO A 716 3.11 24.55 -30.38
CA PRO A 716 4.25 23.67 -30.17
C PRO A 716 5.21 24.12 -29.06
N ALA A 717 5.32 25.41 -28.79
CA ALA A 717 6.17 25.94 -27.72
C ALA A 717 5.64 25.56 -26.35
N ASP A 718 4.33 25.65 -26.17
CA ASP A 718 3.64 25.24 -24.94
C ASP A 718 3.75 23.71 -24.77
N ALA A 719 3.52 22.95 -25.86
CA ALA A 719 3.64 21.49 -25.84
C ALA A 719 5.02 21.03 -25.39
N ARG A 720 6.11 21.64 -25.88
CA ARG A 720 7.48 21.34 -25.42
C ARG A 720 7.68 21.65 -23.94
N THR A 721 7.07 22.71 -23.44
CA THR A 721 7.15 23.04 -22.01
C THR A 721 6.45 21.98 -21.16
N GLU A 722 5.27 21.53 -21.59
CA GLU A 722 4.51 20.47 -20.92
C GLU A 722 5.23 19.11 -20.99
N PHE A 723 5.88 18.76 -22.12
CA PHE A 723 6.67 17.52 -22.22
C PHE A 723 7.89 17.52 -21.28
N ARG A 724 8.56 18.67 -21.13
CA ARG A 724 9.63 18.79 -20.12
C ARG A 724 9.13 18.58 -18.70
N ALA A 725 7.95 19.12 -18.38
CA ALA A 725 7.30 18.90 -17.10
C ALA A 725 6.85 17.43 -16.95
N CYS A 726 6.41 16.77 -18.02
CA CYS A 726 6.08 15.35 -18.05
C CYS A 726 7.30 14.48 -17.68
N ARG A 727 8.49 14.74 -18.25
CA ARG A 727 9.74 14.03 -17.94
C ARG A 727 10.25 14.24 -16.52
N SER A 728 9.88 15.32 -15.86
CA SER A 728 10.40 15.66 -14.52
C SER A 728 10.14 14.62 -13.45
N ALA A 729 9.22 13.65 -13.68
CA ALA A 729 8.92 12.55 -12.79
C ALA A 729 9.94 11.39 -12.85
N GLY A 730 10.80 11.34 -13.85
CA GLY A 730 11.82 10.28 -14.03
C GLY A 730 11.21 8.88 -14.21
N LEU A 731 10.02 8.79 -14.83
CA LEU A 731 9.33 7.52 -15.09
C LEU A 731 9.54 7.11 -16.56
N PRO A 732 10.14 5.94 -16.84
CA PRO A 732 10.45 5.51 -18.22
C PRO A 732 9.24 5.57 -19.19
N ALA A 733 8.03 5.23 -18.71
CA ALA A 733 6.82 5.29 -19.53
C ALA A 733 6.45 6.73 -19.95
N LEU A 734 6.63 7.72 -19.06
CA LEU A 734 6.38 9.13 -19.35
C LEU A 734 7.49 9.75 -20.21
N ASP A 735 8.71 9.31 -19.99
CA ASP A 735 9.86 9.70 -20.83
C ASP A 735 9.63 9.25 -22.27
N HIS A 736 9.21 8.00 -22.45
CA HIS A 736 8.90 7.44 -23.77
C HIS A 736 7.73 8.17 -24.45
N PHE A 737 6.65 8.45 -23.72
CA PHE A 737 5.53 9.26 -24.24
C PHE A 737 5.99 10.66 -24.67
N SER A 738 6.89 11.28 -23.91
CA SER A 738 7.47 12.58 -24.26
C SER A 738 8.34 12.50 -25.51
N ASP A 739 9.09 11.41 -25.72
CA ASP A 739 9.90 11.20 -26.92
C ASP A 739 9.05 11.08 -28.18
N ILE A 740 7.90 10.37 -28.09
CA ILE A 740 6.90 10.31 -29.18
C ILE A 740 6.38 11.70 -29.50
N GLY A 741 6.04 12.50 -28.48
CA GLY A 741 5.57 13.86 -28.66
C GLY A 741 6.63 14.79 -29.28
N GLU A 742 7.89 14.67 -28.88
CA GLU A 742 8.99 15.43 -29.50
C GLU A 742 9.21 15.02 -30.95
N ALA A 743 9.07 13.73 -31.29
CA ALA A 743 9.10 13.28 -32.68
C ALA A 743 7.97 13.89 -33.51
N GLU A 744 6.75 13.94 -32.98
CA GLU A 744 5.62 14.64 -33.60
C GLU A 744 5.90 16.14 -33.81
N LEU A 745 6.46 16.83 -32.80
CA LEU A 745 6.83 18.25 -32.88
C LEU A 745 7.96 18.50 -33.90
N ALA A 746 8.92 17.58 -34.01
CA ALA A 746 9.97 17.67 -35.05
C ALA A 746 9.38 17.52 -36.46
N ILE A 747 8.44 16.60 -36.64
CA ILE A 747 7.66 16.43 -37.87
C ILE A 747 6.96 17.74 -38.23
N GLN A 748 6.25 18.35 -37.31
CA GLN A 748 5.51 19.60 -37.56
C GLN A 748 6.41 20.80 -37.86
N ALA A 749 7.59 20.83 -37.25
CA ALA A 749 8.62 21.84 -37.54
C ALA A 749 9.30 21.66 -38.90
N GLY A 750 9.12 20.50 -39.57
CA GLY A 750 9.82 20.14 -40.82
C GLY A 750 11.20 19.55 -40.60
N ASP A 751 11.59 19.29 -39.36
CA ASP A 751 12.88 18.65 -39.02
C ASP A 751 12.74 17.12 -39.09
N ILE A 752 12.74 16.60 -40.34
CA ILE A 752 12.60 15.16 -40.57
C ILE A 752 13.85 14.40 -40.14
N GLY A 753 15.02 15.04 -40.12
CA GLY A 753 16.24 14.43 -39.64
C GLY A 753 16.15 14.08 -38.14
N GLU A 754 15.74 15.04 -37.34
CA GLU A 754 15.53 14.86 -35.91
C GLU A 754 14.38 13.87 -35.60
N ALA A 755 13.24 14.00 -36.32
CA ALA A 755 12.13 13.06 -36.16
C ALA A 755 12.57 11.61 -36.42
N ARG A 756 13.32 11.33 -37.50
CA ARG A 756 13.84 9.99 -37.78
C ARG A 756 14.82 9.50 -36.72
N ARG A 757 15.67 10.39 -36.22
CA ARG A 757 16.60 10.05 -35.14
C ARG A 757 15.85 9.60 -33.87
N LEU A 758 14.81 10.32 -33.46
CA LEU A 758 13.98 9.98 -32.31
C LEU A 758 13.23 8.67 -32.57
N LEU A 759 12.61 8.50 -33.72
CA LEU A 759 11.85 7.30 -34.09
C LEU A 759 12.73 6.04 -34.17
N ALA A 760 13.97 6.15 -34.64
CA ALA A 760 14.88 5.02 -34.73
C ALA A 760 15.17 4.37 -33.38
N SER A 761 15.15 5.16 -32.28
CA SER A 761 15.28 4.61 -30.92
C SER A 761 14.04 3.85 -30.45
N MET A 762 12.90 4.00 -31.15
CA MET A 762 11.61 3.41 -30.82
C MET A 762 11.22 2.21 -31.68
N GLU A 763 12.04 1.88 -32.71
CA GLU A 763 11.76 0.73 -33.59
C GLU A 763 11.73 -0.61 -32.84
N THR A 764 12.55 -0.71 -31.80
CA THR A 764 12.61 -1.88 -30.92
C THR A 764 12.03 -1.49 -29.56
N PRO A 765 10.97 -2.17 -29.08
CA PRO A 765 10.45 -1.92 -27.73
C PRO A 765 11.58 -2.10 -26.70
N PRO A 766 11.60 -1.30 -25.63
CA PRO A 766 12.51 -1.53 -24.51
C PRO A 766 12.40 -2.96 -24.00
N GLN A 767 13.54 -3.59 -23.67
CA GLN A 767 13.57 -4.99 -23.21
C GLN A 767 12.71 -5.20 -21.95
N ASP A 768 12.45 -4.14 -21.20
CA ASP A 768 11.62 -4.15 -19.99
C ASP A 768 10.11 -4.04 -20.26
N THR A 769 9.69 -3.89 -21.53
CA THR A 769 8.27 -3.83 -21.89
C THR A 769 7.67 -5.23 -21.82
N GLN A 770 7.29 -5.67 -20.61
CA GLN A 770 6.83 -7.04 -20.34
C GLN A 770 5.42 -7.31 -20.86
N ALA A 771 4.53 -6.30 -20.87
CA ALA A 771 3.14 -6.52 -21.24
C ALA A 771 2.93 -6.45 -22.76
N GLN A 772 2.22 -7.42 -23.32
CA GLN A 772 1.87 -7.46 -24.74
C GLN A 772 1.10 -6.21 -25.17
N VAL A 773 0.20 -5.72 -24.31
CA VAL A 773 -0.61 -4.51 -24.58
C VAL A 773 0.24 -3.26 -24.73
N ASP A 774 1.35 -3.13 -24.00
CA ASP A 774 2.22 -1.95 -24.07
C ASP A 774 2.96 -1.91 -25.40
N ARG A 775 3.37 -3.07 -25.91
CA ARG A 775 3.95 -3.19 -27.25
C ARG A 775 2.97 -2.81 -28.36
N TRP A 776 1.68 -3.13 -28.18
CA TRP A 776 0.64 -2.75 -29.14
C TRP A 776 0.29 -1.25 -29.08
N ASN A 777 0.26 -0.69 -27.88
CA ASN A 777 0.08 0.76 -27.69
C ASN A 777 1.23 1.53 -28.36
N LEU A 778 2.47 1.09 -28.16
CA LEU A 778 3.63 1.68 -28.81
C LEU A 778 3.50 1.61 -30.34
N ALA A 779 3.14 0.45 -30.89
CA ALA A 779 2.96 0.31 -32.34
C ALA A 779 1.85 1.25 -32.87
N MET A 780 0.76 1.44 -32.12
CA MET A 780 -0.33 2.35 -32.46
C MET A 780 0.14 3.81 -32.56
N GLU A 781 1.00 4.23 -31.64
CA GLU A 781 1.47 5.63 -31.57
C GLU A 781 2.62 5.90 -32.55
N VAL A 782 3.52 4.96 -32.75
CA VAL A 782 4.76 5.17 -33.51
C VAL A 782 4.61 4.84 -35.00
N ALA A 783 3.80 3.85 -35.38
CA ALA A 783 3.63 3.49 -36.79
C ALA A 783 3.12 4.64 -37.67
N PRO A 784 2.13 5.47 -37.25
CA PRO A 784 1.73 6.64 -38.00
C PRO A 784 2.86 7.66 -38.21
N LEU A 785 3.75 7.82 -37.24
CA LEU A 785 4.88 8.76 -37.29
C LEU A 785 5.94 8.29 -38.29
N PHE A 786 6.24 6.99 -38.34
CA PHE A 786 7.12 6.44 -39.40
C PHE A 786 6.54 6.65 -40.78
N ALA A 787 5.23 6.44 -40.97
CA ALA A 787 4.57 6.72 -42.24
C ALA A 787 4.69 8.21 -42.63
N ARG A 788 4.57 9.13 -41.72
CA ARG A 788 4.66 10.58 -41.93
C ARG A 788 6.08 11.02 -42.31
N VAL A 789 7.12 10.41 -41.76
CA VAL A 789 8.50 10.71 -42.15
C VAL A 789 8.91 9.97 -43.43
N GLY A 790 7.99 9.20 -44.04
CA GLY A 790 8.19 8.49 -45.31
C GLY A 790 8.96 7.18 -45.14
N ASP A 791 9.07 6.66 -43.91
CA ASP A 791 9.62 5.33 -43.66
C ASP A 791 8.47 4.29 -43.64
N PHE A 792 7.94 3.99 -44.81
CA PHE A 792 6.81 3.08 -44.99
C PHE A 792 7.15 1.65 -44.60
N ASP A 793 8.42 1.24 -44.79
CA ASP A 793 8.89 -0.11 -44.46
C ASP A 793 8.85 -0.35 -42.96
N ALA A 794 9.34 0.59 -42.16
CA ALA A 794 9.26 0.52 -40.70
C ALA A 794 7.81 0.57 -40.21
N ALA A 795 6.99 1.46 -40.74
CA ALA A 795 5.57 1.55 -40.42
C ALA A 795 4.83 0.24 -40.75
N ALA A 796 5.03 -0.31 -41.96
CA ALA A 796 4.39 -1.55 -42.39
C ALA A 796 4.81 -2.74 -41.53
N LYS A 797 6.09 -2.88 -41.18
CA LYS A 797 6.56 -3.93 -40.25
C LYS A 797 5.88 -3.87 -38.90
N LEU A 798 5.70 -2.70 -38.31
CA LEU A 798 4.98 -2.52 -37.03
C LEU A 798 3.51 -2.92 -37.16
N VAL A 799 2.84 -2.45 -38.22
CA VAL A 799 1.41 -2.77 -38.47
C VAL A 799 1.22 -4.26 -38.71
N ASP A 800 2.00 -4.86 -39.64
CA ASP A 800 1.86 -6.26 -40.02
C ASP A 800 2.16 -7.24 -38.89
N ARG A 801 3.08 -6.88 -37.98
CA ARG A 801 3.40 -7.65 -36.79
C ARG A 801 2.29 -7.55 -35.73
N THR A 802 1.64 -6.41 -35.61
CA THR A 802 0.74 -6.10 -34.48
C THR A 802 -0.72 -6.38 -34.82
N LEU A 803 -1.20 -5.98 -36.01
CA LEU A 803 -2.61 -6.00 -36.37
C LEU A 803 -3.26 -7.41 -36.32
N PRO A 804 -2.62 -8.52 -36.72
CA PRO A 804 -3.24 -9.84 -36.62
C PRO A 804 -3.61 -10.23 -35.19
N ALA A 805 -2.74 -10.02 -34.24
CA ALA A 805 -2.97 -10.33 -32.82
C ALA A 805 -4.02 -9.40 -32.20
N VAL A 806 -4.01 -8.12 -32.53
CA VAL A 806 -4.95 -7.12 -32.01
C VAL A 806 -6.40 -7.40 -32.47
N ARG A 807 -6.60 -7.89 -33.69
CA ARG A 807 -7.95 -8.21 -34.22
C ARG A 807 -8.72 -9.21 -33.35
N GLU A 808 -8.02 -10.17 -32.76
CA GLU A 808 -8.64 -11.22 -31.94
C GLU A 808 -8.83 -10.80 -30.49
N SER A 809 -8.09 -9.81 -30.05
CA SER A 809 -8.01 -9.40 -28.63
C SER A 809 -9.16 -8.52 -28.14
N GLY A 810 -9.81 -7.77 -29.06
CA GLY A 810 -10.88 -6.82 -28.72
C GLY A 810 -10.39 -5.37 -28.47
N TYR A 811 -9.11 -5.06 -28.70
CA TYR A 811 -8.54 -3.70 -28.62
C TYR A 811 -8.91 -2.85 -29.84
N ARG A 812 -10.18 -2.44 -29.94
CA ARG A 812 -10.71 -1.74 -31.11
C ARG A 812 -9.99 -0.44 -31.41
N MET A 813 -9.56 0.32 -30.38
CA MET A 813 -8.82 1.56 -30.55
C MET A 813 -7.51 1.33 -31.30
N ILE A 814 -6.74 0.31 -30.89
CA ILE A 814 -5.47 -0.02 -31.52
C ILE A 814 -5.72 -0.57 -32.95
N GLU A 815 -6.67 -1.47 -33.10
CA GLU A 815 -7.03 -2.04 -34.42
C GLU A 815 -7.41 -0.95 -35.42
N THR A 816 -8.28 -0.03 -35.02
CA THR A 816 -8.76 1.05 -35.89
C THR A 816 -7.62 1.96 -36.31
N ASN A 817 -6.75 2.40 -35.38
CA ASN A 817 -5.61 3.23 -35.68
C ASN A 817 -4.62 2.54 -36.65
N LEU A 818 -4.28 1.28 -36.40
CA LEU A 818 -3.36 0.53 -37.26
C LEU A 818 -3.96 0.29 -38.67
N ARG A 819 -5.30 0.10 -38.80
CA ARG A 819 -5.96 0.00 -40.10
C ARG A 819 -5.93 1.31 -40.88
N ILE A 820 -6.15 2.44 -40.21
CA ILE A 820 -6.02 3.76 -40.83
C ILE A 820 -4.58 3.97 -41.29
N THR A 821 -3.61 3.67 -40.46
CA THR A 821 -2.18 3.78 -40.82
C THR A 821 -1.82 2.86 -42.01
N ARG A 822 -2.38 1.64 -42.05
CA ARG A 822 -2.18 0.74 -43.17
C ARG A 822 -2.80 1.29 -44.47
N ALA A 823 -3.98 1.95 -44.36
CA ALA A 823 -4.60 2.62 -45.48
C ALA A 823 -3.75 3.80 -45.99
N GLU A 824 -3.18 4.60 -45.07
CA GLU A 824 -2.24 5.70 -45.41
C GLU A 824 -0.99 5.17 -46.15
N ILE A 825 -0.40 4.06 -45.69
CA ILE A 825 0.73 3.39 -46.35
C ILE A 825 0.30 2.88 -47.75
N ALA A 826 -0.83 2.20 -47.86
CA ALA A 826 -1.34 1.68 -49.12
C ALA A 826 -1.59 2.80 -50.15
N LEU A 827 -2.11 3.95 -49.72
CA LEU A 827 -2.24 5.14 -50.58
C LEU A 827 -0.89 5.65 -51.07
N ALA A 828 0.11 5.76 -50.20
CA ALA A 828 1.42 6.19 -50.54
C ALA A 828 2.13 5.27 -51.58
N GLU A 829 1.79 4.00 -51.55
CA GLU A 829 2.27 3.00 -52.49
C GLU A 829 1.42 2.88 -53.77
N GLY A 830 0.33 3.67 -53.89
CA GLY A 830 -0.54 3.65 -55.06
C GLY A 830 -1.58 2.51 -55.07
N ARG A 831 -1.74 1.81 -53.95
CA ARG A 831 -2.68 0.66 -53.77
C ARG A 831 -4.03 1.16 -53.24
N GLY A 832 -4.74 2.01 -54.01
CA GLY A 832 -5.98 2.67 -53.60
C GLY A 832 -7.11 1.70 -53.14
N ASN A 833 -7.27 0.53 -53.76
CA ASN A 833 -8.26 -0.47 -53.41
C ASN A 833 -7.95 -1.12 -52.05
N ASP A 834 -6.66 -1.30 -51.69
CA ASP A 834 -6.26 -1.81 -50.40
C ASP A 834 -6.55 -0.78 -49.31
N ALA A 835 -6.24 0.51 -49.60
CA ALA A 835 -6.56 1.62 -48.71
C ALA A 835 -8.06 1.69 -48.42
N GLU A 836 -8.90 1.54 -49.45
CA GLU A 836 -10.35 1.59 -49.27
C GLU A 836 -10.89 0.47 -48.40
N ARG A 837 -10.38 -0.76 -48.58
CA ARG A 837 -10.78 -1.90 -47.73
C ARG A 837 -10.44 -1.65 -46.25
N GLU A 838 -9.23 -1.21 -45.96
CA GLU A 838 -8.80 -0.97 -44.59
C GLU A 838 -9.56 0.20 -43.94
N ILE A 839 -9.82 1.28 -44.70
CA ILE A 839 -10.55 2.43 -44.16
C ILE A 839 -12.03 2.07 -43.91
N THR A 840 -12.65 1.29 -44.78
CA THR A 840 -14.04 0.83 -44.59
C THR A 840 -14.16 -0.03 -43.36
N LEU A 841 -13.21 -0.92 -43.10
CA LEU A 841 -13.16 -1.73 -41.87
C LEU A 841 -12.96 -0.85 -40.63
N ALA A 842 -12.06 0.13 -40.69
CA ALA A 842 -11.83 1.06 -39.58
C ALA A 842 -13.10 1.85 -39.23
N GLU A 843 -13.79 2.41 -40.24
CA GLU A 843 -15.00 3.21 -40.06
C GLU A 843 -16.14 2.45 -39.40
N THR A 844 -16.27 1.12 -39.63
CA THR A 844 -17.29 0.29 -38.93
C THR A 844 -17.10 0.19 -37.43
N MET A 845 -15.88 0.47 -36.94
CA MET A 845 -15.50 0.39 -35.53
C MET A 845 -15.47 1.76 -34.83
N LEU A 846 -15.38 2.86 -35.61
CA LEU A 846 -15.27 4.21 -35.08
C LEU A 846 -16.59 4.71 -34.49
N PRO A 847 -16.63 5.10 -33.21
CA PRO A 847 -17.77 5.80 -32.64
C PRO A 847 -18.05 7.11 -33.41
N PRO A 848 -19.30 7.57 -33.47
CA PRO A 848 -19.65 8.78 -34.19
C PRO A 848 -18.97 10.04 -33.61
N ASP A 849 -18.71 10.05 -32.34
CA ASP A 849 -18.07 11.13 -31.58
C ASP A 849 -16.54 10.99 -31.38
N TYR A 850 -15.89 10.01 -32.04
CA TYR A 850 -14.44 9.89 -31.99
C TYR A 850 -13.80 10.79 -33.06
N TRP A 851 -13.58 12.07 -32.74
CA TRP A 851 -13.10 13.08 -33.66
C TRP A 851 -11.74 12.75 -34.28
N TYR A 852 -10.72 12.44 -33.45
CA TYR A 852 -9.33 12.36 -33.90
C TYR A 852 -9.14 11.33 -35.04
N GLU A 853 -9.61 10.11 -34.87
CA GLU A 853 -9.45 9.06 -35.88
C GLU A 853 -10.45 9.19 -37.03
N ARG A 854 -11.65 9.73 -36.79
CA ARG A 854 -12.58 10.05 -37.86
C ARG A 854 -12.03 11.12 -38.81
N ARG A 855 -11.35 12.12 -38.30
CA ARG A 855 -10.66 13.12 -39.11
C ARG A 855 -9.64 12.43 -40.04
N ARG A 856 -8.77 11.54 -39.50
CA ARG A 856 -7.79 10.78 -40.28
C ARG A 856 -8.48 9.92 -41.35
N ALA A 857 -9.53 9.18 -40.98
CA ALA A 857 -10.27 8.30 -41.89
C ALA A 857 -10.91 9.10 -43.03
N ARG A 858 -11.55 10.24 -42.75
CA ARG A 858 -12.13 11.14 -43.75
C ARG A 858 -11.06 11.74 -44.67
N THR A 859 -9.89 12.09 -44.15
CA THR A 859 -8.75 12.52 -44.97
C THR A 859 -8.34 11.46 -45.97
N VAL A 860 -8.19 10.22 -45.53
CA VAL A 860 -7.89 9.08 -46.38
C VAL A 860 -8.96 8.87 -47.45
N ARG A 861 -10.27 9.00 -47.09
CA ARG A 861 -11.38 8.92 -48.07
C ARG A 861 -11.27 9.98 -49.14
N ALA A 862 -11.04 11.24 -48.78
CA ALA A 862 -10.87 12.33 -49.73
C ALA A 862 -9.73 12.07 -50.66
N LEU A 863 -8.61 11.54 -50.17
CA LEU A 863 -7.42 11.16 -50.98
C LEU A 863 -7.69 9.96 -51.92
N ILE A 864 -8.48 8.98 -51.50
CA ILE A 864 -8.93 7.87 -52.36
C ILE A 864 -9.76 8.40 -53.51
N ALA A 865 -10.76 9.24 -53.24
CA ALA A 865 -11.61 9.86 -54.26
C ALA A 865 -10.79 10.69 -55.28
N GLN A 866 -9.84 11.51 -54.75
CA GLN A 866 -8.91 12.25 -55.60
C GLN A 866 -8.06 11.34 -56.50
N GLY A 867 -7.56 10.25 -55.93
CA GLY A 867 -6.73 9.26 -56.69
C GLY A 867 -7.53 8.54 -57.78
N ARG A 868 -8.85 8.45 -57.67
CA ARG A 868 -9.79 7.91 -58.68
C ARG A 868 -10.24 8.94 -59.71
N GLY A 869 -9.88 10.18 -59.55
CA GLY A 869 -10.36 11.26 -60.40
C GLY A 869 -11.77 11.78 -60.06
N GLU A 870 -12.33 11.39 -58.92
CA GLU A 870 -13.63 11.84 -58.38
C GLU A 870 -13.41 13.24 -57.74
N ILE A 871 -13.03 14.24 -58.54
CA ILE A 871 -12.54 15.54 -58.06
C ILE A 871 -13.59 16.27 -57.22
N ASP A 872 -14.84 16.30 -57.68
CA ASP A 872 -15.94 17.00 -57.00
C ASP A 872 -16.28 16.35 -55.64
N ALA A 873 -16.28 15.02 -55.57
CA ALA A 873 -16.49 14.29 -54.34
C ALA A 873 -15.35 14.55 -53.33
N ALA A 874 -14.10 14.59 -53.82
CA ALA A 874 -12.94 14.90 -52.98
C ALA A 874 -13.01 16.35 -52.47
N ALA A 875 -13.38 17.32 -53.33
CA ALA A 875 -13.55 18.69 -52.93
C ALA A 875 -14.64 18.86 -51.84
N GLN A 876 -15.80 18.26 -52.00
CA GLN A 876 -16.88 18.32 -51.03
C GLN A 876 -16.48 17.69 -49.70
N ALA A 877 -15.74 16.57 -49.73
CA ALA A 877 -15.22 15.91 -48.53
C ALA A 877 -14.22 16.82 -47.77
N LEU A 878 -13.33 17.51 -48.49
CA LEU A 878 -12.35 18.43 -47.92
C LEU A 878 -13.03 19.68 -47.34
N ASP A 879 -14.02 20.26 -48.04
CA ASP A 879 -14.78 21.40 -47.55
C ASP A 879 -15.52 21.08 -46.24
N THR A 880 -16.15 19.91 -46.18
CA THR A 880 -16.78 19.42 -44.94
C THR A 880 -15.79 19.25 -43.83
N LEU A 881 -14.66 18.61 -44.13
CA LEU A 881 -13.60 18.37 -43.15
C LEU A 881 -12.97 19.67 -42.63
N HIS A 882 -12.83 20.68 -43.52
CA HIS A 882 -12.38 22.01 -43.15
C HIS A 882 -13.31 22.70 -42.16
N ALA A 883 -14.62 22.65 -42.43
CA ALA A 883 -15.62 23.21 -41.51
C ALA A 883 -15.59 22.53 -40.14
N ASP A 884 -15.45 21.22 -40.13
CA ASP A 884 -15.38 20.40 -38.89
C ASP A 884 -14.11 20.68 -38.09
N THR A 885 -12.91 20.75 -38.75
CA THR A 885 -11.64 21.07 -38.04
C THR A 885 -11.69 22.43 -37.36
N ARG A 886 -12.31 23.42 -38.01
CA ARG A 886 -12.53 24.74 -37.41
C ARG A 886 -13.47 24.71 -36.24
N ALA A 887 -14.57 23.97 -36.35
CA ALA A 887 -15.57 23.85 -35.27
C ALA A 887 -14.96 23.23 -34.00
N HIS A 888 -14.04 22.30 -34.15
CA HIS A 888 -13.30 21.66 -33.04
C HIS A 888 -12.07 22.45 -32.55
N GLY A 889 -11.65 23.53 -33.25
CA GLY A 889 -10.40 24.24 -32.94
C GLY A 889 -9.14 23.36 -33.21
N ASP A 890 -9.26 22.40 -34.12
CA ASP A 890 -8.18 21.50 -34.55
C ASP A 890 -7.29 22.19 -35.57
N VAL A 891 -6.37 23.06 -35.10
CA VAL A 891 -5.48 23.84 -35.95
C VAL A 891 -4.59 22.99 -36.83
N LEU A 892 -4.08 21.88 -36.27
CA LEU A 892 -3.28 20.94 -37.02
C LEU A 892 -4.05 20.29 -38.16
N GLY A 893 -5.27 19.88 -37.90
CA GLY A 893 -6.20 19.33 -38.88
C GLY A 893 -6.59 20.40 -39.94
N GLU A 894 -6.82 21.65 -39.53
CA GLU A 894 -7.15 22.75 -40.44
C GLU A 894 -5.99 23.00 -41.40
N LEU A 895 -4.73 23.07 -40.93
CA LEU A 895 -3.55 23.22 -41.77
C LEU A 895 -3.37 22.07 -42.76
N LEU A 896 -3.60 20.82 -42.35
CA LEU A 896 -3.59 19.68 -43.22
C LEU A 896 -4.61 19.81 -44.35
N VAL A 897 -5.85 20.08 -43.99
CA VAL A 897 -6.93 20.19 -44.98
C VAL A 897 -6.65 21.31 -45.97
N HIS A 898 -6.18 22.48 -45.51
CA HIS A 898 -5.73 23.57 -46.42
C HIS A 898 -4.72 23.07 -47.44
N SER A 899 -3.72 22.33 -47.03
CA SER A 899 -2.70 21.79 -47.94
C SER A 899 -3.25 20.82 -48.98
N LEU A 900 -4.29 20.04 -48.60
CA LEU A 900 -4.97 19.13 -49.50
C LEU A 900 -5.93 19.87 -50.47
N MET A 901 -6.59 20.93 -50.00
CA MET A 901 -7.46 21.78 -50.82
C MET A 901 -6.66 22.51 -51.90
N ASP A 902 -5.50 23.07 -51.54
CA ASP A 902 -4.56 23.68 -52.54
C ASP A 902 -4.11 22.69 -53.61
N ALA A 903 -4.03 21.43 -53.25
CA ALA A 903 -3.66 20.37 -54.20
C ALA A 903 -4.86 19.88 -55.04
N ASN A 904 -6.08 20.25 -54.69
CA ASN A 904 -7.32 19.91 -55.41
C ASN A 904 -7.93 21.15 -56.03
N ALA A 905 -7.71 21.35 -57.37
CA ALA A 905 -8.14 22.56 -58.09
C ALA A 905 -9.69 22.82 -58.07
N ALA A 906 -10.50 21.84 -57.67
CA ALA A 906 -11.94 21.97 -57.55
C ALA A 906 -12.43 22.31 -56.14
N ALA A 907 -11.55 22.28 -55.14
CA ALA A 907 -11.90 22.64 -53.75
C ALA A 907 -12.15 24.15 -53.64
N SER A 908 -13.07 24.56 -52.78
CA SER A 908 -13.38 25.97 -52.52
C SER A 908 -12.11 26.73 -52.14
N HIS A 909 -11.96 27.94 -52.67
CA HIS A 909 -10.80 28.78 -52.36
C HIS A 909 -10.74 29.08 -50.86
N CYS A 910 -9.79 28.48 -50.20
CA CYS A 910 -9.43 28.89 -48.86
C CYS A 910 -8.60 30.17 -48.91
N PRO A 911 -8.93 31.23 -48.15
CA PRO A 911 -8.09 32.42 -48.16
C PRO A 911 -6.66 32.12 -47.76
N ASP A 912 -5.70 32.38 -48.62
CA ASP A 912 -4.25 32.26 -48.34
C ASP A 912 -3.84 32.97 -47.04
N GLU A 913 -4.54 34.10 -46.72
CA GLU A 913 -4.33 34.87 -45.49
C GLU A 913 -4.54 34.06 -44.22
N ARG A 914 -5.58 33.20 -44.16
CA ARG A 914 -5.85 32.41 -42.93
C ARG A 914 -4.80 31.31 -42.75
N ARG A 915 -4.41 30.64 -43.80
CA ARG A 915 -3.33 29.64 -43.74
C ARG A 915 -2.02 30.29 -43.31
N LEU A 916 -1.64 31.43 -43.92
CA LEU A 916 -0.46 32.18 -43.52
C LEU A 916 -0.52 32.63 -42.07
N HIS A 917 -1.69 33.10 -41.63
CA HIS A 917 -1.92 33.43 -40.22
C HIS A 917 -1.74 32.24 -39.30
N LEU A 918 -2.31 31.05 -39.60
CA LEU A 918 -2.19 29.83 -38.82
C LEU A 918 -0.72 29.33 -38.79
N LEU A 919 -0.03 29.34 -39.92
CA LEU A 919 1.38 28.98 -40.00
C LEU A 919 2.26 29.95 -39.19
N ALA A 920 1.97 31.26 -39.24
CA ALA A 920 2.72 32.26 -38.48
C ALA A 920 2.45 32.11 -36.97
N ALA A 921 1.18 31.85 -36.58
CA ALA A 921 0.80 31.69 -35.18
C ALA A 921 1.28 30.37 -34.56
N SER A 922 1.30 29.29 -35.32
CA SER A 922 1.71 27.97 -34.85
C SER A 922 3.22 27.72 -34.95
N GLY A 923 3.96 28.48 -35.79
CA GLY A 923 5.35 28.26 -36.08
C GLY A 923 5.64 26.95 -36.85
N MET A 924 4.63 26.34 -37.44
CA MET A 924 4.69 25.06 -38.15
C MET A 924 5.16 25.30 -39.61
N ARG A 925 6.45 25.38 -39.81
CA ARG A 925 7.05 25.69 -41.13
C ARG A 925 6.87 24.59 -42.18
N GLY A 926 6.60 23.34 -41.75
CA GLY A 926 6.57 22.17 -42.63
C GLY A 926 5.24 21.43 -42.69
N ALA A 927 4.18 21.92 -42.05
CA ALA A 927 2.91 21.20 -41.99
C ALA A 927 2.30 20.88 -43.35
N SER A 928 2.55 21.76 -44.38
CA SER A 928 2.06 21.57 -45.75
C SER A 928 2.74 20.41 -46.48
N ASP A 929 4.04 20.21 -46.25
CA ASP A 929 4.82 19.27 -47.07
C ASP A 929 4.87 17.84 -46.47
N LEU A 930 4.72 17.72 -45.15
CA LEU A 930 4.84 16.48 -44.43
C LEU A 930 3.59 15.61 -44.44
N TRP A 931 2.43 16.20 -44.31
CA TRP A 931 1.16 15.52 -44.44
C TRP A 931 0.87 15.08 -45.88
N MET A 932 1.39 15.82 -46.82
CA MET A 932 1.36 15.46 -48.24
C MET A 932 2.35 14.35 -48.58
N ASN A 933 3.26 13.98 -47.68
CA ASN A 933 4.32 13.05 -48.07
C ASN A 933 3.81 11.64 -48.43
N PRO A 934 2.81 11.01 -47.81
CA PRO A 934 2.15 9.85 -48.39
C PRO A 934 1.37 10.18 -49.65
N ALA A 935 0.55 11.26 -49.61
CA ALA A 935 -0.26 11.67 -50.76
C ALA A 935 0.48 12.44 -51.82
N GLY A 936 1.42 13.32 -51.45
CA GLY A 936 2.23 14.10 -52.39
C GLY A 936 3.26 13.26 -53.13
N ARG A 937 3.82 12.20 -52.50
CA ARG A 937 4.69 11.24 -53.22
C ARG A 937 3.89 10.34 -54.13
N ALA A 938 2.67 9.92 -53.76
CA ALA A 938 1.75 9.22 -54.65
C ALA A 938 1.42 10.08 -55.89
N ARG A 939 1.17 11.40 -55.68
CA ARG A 939 0.92 12.36 -56.76
C ARG A 939 2.16 12.65 -57.60
N ALA A 940 3.32 12.81 -56.99
CA ALA A 940 4.59 13.01 -57.70
C ALA A 940 4.96 11.80 -58.59
N ARG A 941 4.63 10.58 -58.13
CA ARG A 941 4.78 9.36 -58.91
C ARG A 941 3.73 9.25 -60.03
N LEU A 942 2.47 9.66 -59.77
CA LEU A 942 1.43 9.69 -60.78
C LEU A 942 1.71 10.77 -61.86
N VAL A 943 2.25 11.93 -61.50
CA VAL A 943 2.67 13.00 -62.43
C VAL A 943 3.91 12.57 -63.20
N SER A 944 4.88 11.90 -62.56
CA SER A 944 6.07 11.35 -63.24
C SER A 944 5.75 10.15 -64.12
N ALA A 945 4.73 9.38 -63.85
CA ALA A 945 4.26 8.27 -64.69
C ALA A 945 3.34 8.74 -65.82
N ALA A 946 2.82 9.98 -65.74
CA ALA A 946 2.00 10.59 -66.79
C ALA A 946 2.75 11.54 -67.71
N SER A 947 4.07 11.74 -67.54
CA SER A 947 4.96 12.43 -68.46
C SER A 947 5.64 11.42 -69.37
N PRO A 948 5.44 11.50 -70.73
CA PRO A 948 6.00 10.52 -71.66
C PRO A 948 7.54 10.48 -71.69
#